data_e8f157902c0395ba4ee0d9ea00a2cb91
#
_entry.id   e8f157902c0395ba4ee0d9ea00a2cb91
#
_cell.length_a   1.000
_cell.length_b   1.000
_cell.length_c   1.000
_cell.angle_alpha   90.00
_cell.angle_beta   90.00
_cell.angle_gamma   90.00
#
_symmetry.space_group_name_H-M   'P 1'
#
loop_
_entity.id
_entity.type
_entity.pdbx_description
1 polymer ?
#
loop_
_entity_poly.entity_id
_entity_poly.type
_entity_poly.pdbx_seq_one_letter_code
_entity_poly.pdbx_strand_id
1 'polypeptide(L)'
;MEQYLLDNFDLPAKNPSEEAQRRWRSAVGSLVVKNRRRRFRHVPDLDQRHQDHAKRRSVQEKIRVALYVQQAAITFIGGAKKNEYQLTDDIIKAGFSINPEELASITSKHDLKALKMHGGVDGISKKVRTTFDRGVCATDLDTRQSIYGVNRYAEKPSRSFWMFVWDALQDTTLIILMVCALLSVVVGLASEGWPKGMYDGLGIILSILLVVMVTAASDYKQSLQFKELDNEKKNIFIHVTRDGGRQKISIFDGSAKMIVTAVGMRTEWGRLMSTLSEGGEDETPLQVKLNGVATIIGKIGLVFATLTFVVLMTRFLIDKGLTVGLSNWYSTDALTIVNYFATAVTIIVVAVPEGLPLAVTLSLAFAMKKLMNDKALVRHLAACETMGSAGTICTDKTGTLTTNHMVVDKIWIAEVSKSVTSNNSSEELNSAISSSAWSLLLQGIFENTSAEVVKGNDDKQTVLGTPTEIAIFEYGLSLQGYRDAEDRSCTKVKVEPFNSVKKKMAVLVSLPGGGHRWFCKGASEIIVEMCDKVIDQDGDVIPLSDDRRKNITDTINSFASDALRTLCLAFKDVDEFDENADSPPNGFTLIIIFGIKDPVRPGVKEAVQSCITAGIIVRMVTGDNINTAKAIAKECGILTDDGIAIEGPDFRNKSPEEMRDLIPKIQVMARSLPLDKHLLVTNLRGMFQEVVAVTGDGTNDAPALHEADIGLAMGIAGTEVAKESADVIVLDDNFTTIINVARWGRAVYINIQKFVQFQLTVNIVALVINFVSACITGSAPLTAVQLLWVNMIMDTLGALALATEPPNDEMMKRPPTGRGESFITKVMWRNIIGQSIYQLVVLGVLMFAGENLLNIKGPDSKTVLNTLIFNSFVFCQVFNEVNSREMEKINIFRGLIGNWVFLGVISATVVFQVVIIEFLGTFASTVPLSWQFWLVSVGLGSISLIIGAILKCIPVKSGEISGSPNGYKPLANGPDDI
;
A
#
# COMPACT_ATOMS: atom_id res chain seq x y z
N MET A 1 -26.11 7.61 22.61
CA MET A 1 -25.68 9.02 22.74
C MET A 1 -26.79 9.89 23.33
N GLU A 2 -28.05 9.84 22.86
CA GLU A 2 -29.18 10.55 23.49
C GLU A 2 -29.35 10.16 24.98
N GLN A 3 -29.30 8.86 25.28
CA GLN A 3 -29.40 8.33 26.64
C GLN A 3 -28.23 8.75 27.53
N TYR A 4 -26.99 8.78 26.98
CA TYR A 4 -25.80 9.28 27.69
C TYR A 4 -25.87 10.79 27.99
N LEU A 5 -26.44 11.59 27.08
CA LEU A 5 -26.63 13.03 27.30
C LEU A 5 -27.71 13.33 28.32
N LEU A 6 -28.79 12.53 28.38
CA LEU A 6 -29.85 12.62 29.35
C LEU A 6 -29.38 12.18 30.76
N ASP A 7 -28.50 11.16 30.86
CA ASP A 7 -28.02 10.62 32.11
C ASP A 7 -26.86 11.41 32.76
N ASN A 8 -26.15 12.25 31.97
CA ASN A 8 -24.92 12.92 32.43
C ASN A 8 -24.96 14.45 32.42
N PHE A 9 -26.03 15.08 31.89
CA PHE A 9 -26.16 16.53 31.84
C PHE A 9 -27.56 16.95 32.29
N ASP A 10 -27.66 17.76 33.33
CA ASP A 10 -28.89 18.47 33.72
C ASP A 10 -29.26 19.49 32.66
N LEU A 11 -30.10 19.06 31.73
CA LEU A 11 -30.62 19.95 30.71
C LEU A 11 -31.75 20.78 31.34
N PRO A 12 -31.66 22.14 31.31
CA PRO A 12 -32.76 22.98 31.82
C PRO A 12 -34.01 22.70 31.00
N ALA A 13 -35.11 22.46 31.66
CA ALA A 13 -36.43 22.19 31.06
C ALA A 13 -36.97 23.39 30.29
N LYS A 14 -36.38 23.69 29.13
CA LYS A 14 -36.98 24.54 28.09
C LYS A 14 -37.55 23.59 27.05
N ASN A 15 -38.91 23.64 26.86
CA ASN A 15 -39.56 22.95 25.76
C ASN A 15 -39.12 23.60 24.43
N PRO A 16 -38.13 23.04 23.70
CA PRO A 16 -37.72 23.60 22.40
C PRO A 16 -38.83 23.31 21.40
N SER A 17 -39.03 24.23 20.43
CA SER A 17 -39.99 24.04 19.33
C SER A 17 -39.67 22.72 18.57
N GLU A 18 -40.74 22.06 18.03
CA GLU A 18 -40.55 20.81 17.27
C GLU A 18 -39.53 20.97 16.13
N GLU A 19 -39.48 22.15 15.53
CA GLU A 19 -38.53 22.47 14.45
C GLU A 19 -37.07 22.54 14.97
N ALA A 20 -36.86 23.09 16.16
CA ALA A 20 -35.54 23.10 16.80
C ALA A 20 -35.10 21.71 17.20
N GLN A 21 -36.03 20.85 17.68
CA GLN A 21 -35.73 19.43 17.96
C GLN A 21 -35.40 18.66 16.69
N ARG A 22 -36.11 18.88 15.59
CA ARG A 22 -35.80 18.23 14.30
C ARG A 22 -34.43 18.66 13.77
N ARG A 23 -34.07 19.95 13.85
CA ARG A 23 -32.75 20.46 13.45
C ARG A 23 -31.63 19.87 14.31
N TRP A 24 -31.81 19.77 15.64
CA TRP A 24 -30.87 19.17 16.55
C TRP A 24 -30.67 17.68 16.26
N ARG A 25 -31.74 16.90 16.09
CA ARG A 25 -31.67 15.48 15.71
C ARG A 25 -31.00 15.29 14.37
N SER A 26 -31.22 16.14 13.39
CA SER A 26 -30.54 16.10 12.09
C SER A 26 -29.06 16.43 12.23
N ALA A 27 -28.67 17.43 13.02
CA ALA A 27 -27.28 17.80 13.26
C ALA A 27 -26.51 16.67 13.97
N VAL A 28 -27.09 16.10 15.03
CA VAL A 28 -26.51 14.96 15.76
C VAL A 28 -26.44 13.72 14.87
N GLY A 29 -27.50 13.44 14.08
CA GLY A 29 -27.53 12.32 13.14
C GLY A 29 -26.45 12.42 12.06
N SER A 30 -26.23 13.61 11.50
CA SER A 30 -25.18 13.84 10.49
C SER A 30 -23.77 13.61 11.05
N LEU A 31 -23.54 14.00 12.32
CA LEU A 31 -22.27 13.78 13.01
C LEU A 31 -22.02 12.30 13.35
N VAL A 32 -23.06 11.59 13.76
CA VAL A 32 -22.98 10.14 14.04
C VAL A 32 -22.67 9.34 12.78
N VAL A 33 -23.30 9.71 11.65
CA VAL A 33 -23.01 9.07 10.35
C VAL A 33 -21.58 9.38 9.88
N LYS A 34 -21.14 10.64 10.02
CA LYS A 34 -19.80 11.08 9.64
C LYS A 34 -18.69 10.35 10.44
N ASN A 35 -18.96 10.03 11.70
CA ASN A 35 -18.00 9.37 12.58
C ASN A 35 -18.05 7.83 12.59
N ARG A 36 -19.11 7.21 12.08
CA ARG A 36 -19.08 5.77 11.80
C ARG A 36 -18.06 5.39 10.73
N ARG A 37 -17.62 6.36 9.91
CA ARG A 37 -16.59 6.16 8.89
C ARG A 37 -15.15 6.26 9.41
N ARG A 38 -14.92 6.75 10.65
CA ARG A 38 -13.62 6.74 11.33
C ARG A 38 -13.53 5.53 12.26
N ARG A 39 -13.22 4.35 11.73
CA ARG A 39 -12.91 3.18 12.55
C ARG A 39 -11.43 3.24 12.93
N PHE A 40 -11.16 3.33 14.24
CA PHE A 40 -9.85 3.00 14.80
C PHE A 40 -9.58 1.52 14.55
N ARG A 41 -8.45 1.20 13.94
CA ARG A 41 -7.93 -0.16 13.88
C ARG A 41 -7.65 -0.61 15.31
N HIS A 42 -8.41 -1.54 15.84
CA HIS A 42 -8.15 -2.16 17.12
C HIS A 42 -7.04 -3.20 16.94
N VAL A 43 -5.91 -2.99 17.61
CA VAL A 43 -4.87 -4.02 17.79
C VAL A 43 -5.24 -4.82 19.04
N PRO A 44 -5.49 -6.13 18.95
CA PRO A 44 -5.81 -6.97 20.11
C PRO A 44 -4.52 -7.46 20.76
N ASP A 45 -3.93 -6.69 21.65
CA ASP A 45 -2.92 -7.23 22.57
C ASP A 45 -2.65 -6.28 23.74
N LEU A 46 -3.63 -6.07 24.63
CA LEU A 46 -3.50 -5.13 25.74
C LEU A 46 -4.23 -5.58 27.01
N ASP A 47 -4.17 -6.88 27.32
CA ASP A 47 -4.85 -7.36 28.55
C ASP A 47 -4.13 -7.04 29.87
N GLN A 48 -2.92 -6.48 29.86
CA GLN A 48 -2.19 -6.17 31.09
C GLN A 48 -2.04 -4.67 31.45
N ARG A 49 -2.61 -3.75 30.68
CA ARG A 49 -2.58 -2.30 30.98
C ARG A 49 -3.96 -1.72 31.34
N HIS A 50 -4.88 -2.54 31.78
CA HIS A 50 -6.31 -2.18 31.86
C HIS A 50 -6.73 -1.15 32.94
N GLN A 51 -5.97 -0.84 33.96
CA GLN A 51 -6.45 0.07 34.99
C GLN A 51 -6.10 1.56 34.77
N ASP A 52 -4.93 1.87 34.21
CA ASP A 52 -4.57 3.27 33.93
C ASP A 52 -5.13 3.76 32.59
N HIS A 53 -5.31 2.86 31.62
CA HIS A 53 -5.94 3.19 30.35
C HIS A 53 -7.46 3.41 30.45
N ALA A 54 -8.14 2.79 31.39
CA ALA A 54 -9.58 3.01 31.61
C ALA A 54 -9.87 4.47 32.03
N LYS A 55 -9.03 5.05 32.90
CA LYS A 55 -9.16 6.47 33.30
C LYS A 55 -8.84 7.43 32.14
N ARG A 56 -7.78 7.16 31.37
CA ARG A 56 -7.43 7.97 30.18
C ARG A 56 -8.48 7.85 29.08
N ARG A 57 -9.02 6.64 28.83
CA ARG A 57 -10.14 6.44 27.89
C ARG A 57 -11.39 7.21 28.33
N SER A 58 -11.77 7.19 29.61
CA SER A 58 -12.90 7.96 30.11
C SER A 58 -12.72 9.47 29.90
N VAL A 59 -11.53 10.01 30.10
CA VAL A 59 -11.23 11.44 29.85
C VAL A 59 -11.23 11.73 28.34
N GLN A 60 -10.63 10.90 27.53
CA GLN A 60 -10.67 11.04 26.07
C GLN A 60 -12.08 10.92 25.49
N GLU A 61 -12.89 10.03 26.05
CA GLU A 61 -14.31 9.89 25.66
C GLU A 61 -15.13 11.12 26.08
N LYS A 62 -14.90 11.67 27.25
CA LYS A 62 -15.52 12.93 27.69
C LYS A 62 -15.14 14.13 26.81
N ILE A 63 -13.85 14.25 26.48
CA ILE A 63 -13.36 15.28 25.54
C ILE A 63 -13.98 15.08 24.14
N ARG A 64 -14.08 13.84 23.69
CA ARG A 64 -14.70 13.46 22.42
C ARG A 64 -16.18 13.82 22.36
N VAL A 65 -16.93 13.49 23.42
CA VAL A 65 -18.34 13.86 23.54
C VAL A 65 -18.51 15.37 23.57
N ALA A 66 -17.67 16.11 24.31
CA ALA A 66 -17.69 17.56 24.34
C ALA A 66 -17.43 18.20 22.97
N LEU A 67 -16.46 17.69 22.22
CA LEU A 67 -16.19 18.14 20.84
C LEU A 67 -17.36 17.83 19.89
N TYR A 68 -18.05 16.69 20.07
CA TYR A 68 -19.25 16.37 19.29
C TYR A 68 -20.42 17.29 19.60
N VAL A 69 -20.64 17.59 20.88
CA VAL A 69 -21.68 18.53 21.30
C VAL A 69 -21.39 19.93 20.76
N GLN A 70 -20.13 20.36 20.84
CA GLN A 70 -19.71 21.66 20.29
C GLN A 70 -19.92 21.72 18.77
N GLN A 71 -19.55 20.69 18.04
CA GLN A 71 -19.68 20.61 16.59
C GLN A 71 -21.16 20.49 16.16
N ALA A 72 -21.98 19.77 16.93
CA ALA A 72 -23.43 19.72 16.72
C ALA A 72 -24.08 21.09 17.00
N ALA A 73 -23.65 21.81 18.04
CA ALA A 73 -24.12 23.15 18.34
C ALA A 73 -23.75 24.17 17.25
N ILE A 74 -22.51 24.09 16.73
CA ILE A 74 -22.08 24.93 15.59
C ILE A 74 -22.92 24.63 14.34
N THR A 75 -23.20 23.36 14.07
CA THR A 75 -24.04 22.94 12.93
C THR A 75 -25.49 23.37 13.11
N PHE A 76 -26.02 23.36 14.35
CA PHE A 76 -27.34 23.84 14.69
C PHE A 76 -27.46 25.36 14.53
N ILE A 77 -26.47 26.12 15.02
CA ILE A 77 -26.41 27.59 14.89
C ILE A 77 -26.21 27.96 13.43
N GLY A 78 -25.36 27.26 12.68
CA GLY A 78 -25.16 27.48 11.24
C GLY A 78 -26.42 27.19 10.41
N GLY A 79 -27.26 26.20 10.82
CA GLY A 79 -28.55 25.91 10.18
C GLY A 79 -29.65 26.95 10.48
N ALA A 80 -29.47 27.75 11.54
CA ALA A 80 -30.42 28.83 11.88
C ALA A 80 -30.10 30.17 11.18
N LYS A 81 -28.86 30.39 10.77
CA LYS A 81 -28.50 31.50 9.89
C LYS A 81 -28.79 31.10 8.44
N LYS A 82 -29.81 31.71 7.82
CA LYS A 82 -29.87 31.82 6.35
C LYS A 82 -28.58 32.52 5.93
N ASN A 83 -27.63 31.78 5.40
CA ASN A 83 -26.48 32.38 4.74
C ASN A 83 -27.01 33.06 3.46
N GLU A 84 -27.26 34.34 3.52
CA GLU A 84 -27.35 35.16 2.34
C GLU A 84 -25.94 35.35 1.84
N TYR A 85 -25.57 34.56 0.84
CA TYR A 85 -24.30 34.70 0.13
C TYR A 85 -24.34 36.00 -0.65
N GLN A 86 -23.69 37.05 -0.17
CA GLN A 86 -23.60 38.33 -0.86
C GLN A 86 -22.60 38.21 -2.01
N LEU A 87 -23.01 38.69 -3.20
CA LEU A 87 -22.13 38.78 -4.36
C LEU A 87 -21.15 39.94 -4.10
N THR A 88 -19.87 39.64 -4.14
CA THR A 88 -18.80 40.66 -4.04
C THR A 88 -18.68 41.46 -5.35
N ASP A 89 -18.28 42.72 -5.27
CA ASP A 89 -18.12 43.61 -6.42
C ASP A 89 -17.18 43.02 -7.49
N ASP A 90 -16.19 42.21 -7.10
CA ASP A 90 -15.26 41.56 -8.01
C ASP A 90 -15.94 40.48 -8.85
N ILE A 91 -16.85 39.72 -8.27
CA ILE A 91 -17.65 38.69 -8.97
C ILE A 91 -18.57 39.35 -10.00
N ILE A 92 -19.19 40.47 -9.63
CA ILE A 92 -20.10 41.24 -10.51
C ILE A 92 -19.32 41.87 -11.66
N LYS A 93 -18.17 42.49 -11.40
CA LYS A 93 -17.27 43.08 -12.41
C LYS A 93 -16.77 42.04 -13.42
N ALA A 94 -16.50 40.81 -12.97
CA ALA A 94 -16.10 39.69 -13.84
C ALA A 94 -17.31 39.10 -14.62
N GLY A 95 -18.54 39.55 -14.31
CA GLY A 95 -19.77 39.16 -15.00
C GLY A 95 -20.33 37.81 -14.59
N PHE A 96 -19.94 37.28 -13.41
CA PHE A 96 -20.54 36.09 -12.82
C PHE A 96 -21.68 36.45 -11.87
N SER A 97 -22.66 35.56 -11.72
CA SER A 97 -23.89 35.82 -10.95
C SER A 97 -24.11 34.80 -9.84
N ILE A 98 -23.04 34.09 -9.39
CA ILE A 98 -23.08 33.11 -8.31
C ILE A 98 -21.79 33.14 -7.50
N ASN A 99 -21.92 33.08 -6.17
CA ASN A 99 -20.77 33.06 -5.27
C ASN A 99 -20.11 31.66 -5.26
N PRO A 100 -18.75 31.55 -5.25
CA PRO A 100 -18.03 30.26 -5.19
C PRO A 100 -18.43 29.41 -3.99
N GLU A 101 -18.70 30.01 -2.83
CA GLU A 101 -19.09 29.26 -1.62
C GLU A 101 -20.53 28.74 -1.70
N GLU A 102 -21.43 29.52 -2.30
CA GLU A 102 -22.80 29.13 -2.59
C GLU A 102 -22.82 27.94 -3.56
N LEU A 103 -22.07 28.04 -4.66
CA LEU A 103 -21.95 27.00 -5.67
C LEU A 103 -21.40 25.69 -5.08
N ALA A 104 -20.35 25.76 -4.26
CA ALA A 104 -19.80 24.63 -3.56
C ALA A 104 -20.77 24.03 -2.53
N SER A 105 -21.59 24.86 -1.86
CA SER A 105 -22.56 24.43 -0.85
C SER A 105 -23.73 23.66 -1.43
N ILE A 106 -24.15 23.96 -2.65
CA ILE A 106 -25.25 23.27 -3.36
C ILE A 106 -24.89 21.79 -3.54
N THR A 107 -23.64 21.51 -3.94
CA THR A 107 -23.17 20.15 -4.18
C THR A 107 -22.84 19.42 -2.87
N SER A 108 -22.13 20.07 -1.94
CA SER A 108 -21.70 19.46 -0.69
C SER A 108 -22.84 19.14 0.27
N LYS A 109 -23.92 19.91 0.23
CA LYS A 109 -25.12 19.70 1.06
C LYS A 109 -26.21 18.90 0.35
N HIS A 110 -26.04 18.57 -0.94
CA HIS A 110 -27.07 17.97 -1.81
C HIS A 110 -28.39 18.76 -1.79
N ASP A 111 -28.31 20.12 -1.81
CA ASP A 111 -29.48 21.01 -1.66
C ASP A 111 -30.20 21.17 -2.99
N LEU A 112 -31.16 20.26 -3.24
CA LEU A 112 -32.01 20.29 -4.43
C LEU A 112 -32.93 21.54 -4.46
N LYS A 113 -33.21 22.17 -3.31
CA LYS A 113 -34.06 23.38 -3.27
C LYS A 113 -33.25 24.57 -3.80
N ALA A 114 -32.01 24.75 -3.33
CA ALA A 114 -31.13 25.78 -3.82
C ALA A 114 -30.82 25.57 -5.33
N LEU A 115 -30.61 24.34 -5.78
CA LEU A 115 -30.45 24.04 -7.20
C LEU A 115 -31.65 24.45 -8.04
N LYS A 116 -32.87 24.15 -7.58
CA LYS A 116 -34.12 24.58 -8.27
C LYS A 116 -34.31 26.11 -8.25
N MET A 117 -33.95 26.80 -7.16
CA MET A 117 -34.02 28.28 -7.06
C MET A 117 -33.07 28.95 -8.08
N HIS A 118 -31.97 28.32 -8.44
CA HIS A 118 -31.03 28.81 -9.46
C HIS A 118 -31.43 28.42 -10.88
N GLY A 119 -32.59 27.78 -11.11
CA GLY A 119 -33.06 27.38 -12.44
C GLY A 119 -32.46 26.03 -12.91
N GLY A 120 -32.09 25.16 -11.95
CA GLY A 120 -31.49 23.86 -12.27
C GLY A 120 -30.06 23.99 -12.80
N VAL A 121 -29.59 22.93 -13.44
CA VAL A 121 -28.22 22.86 -13.99
C VAL A 121 -27.99 23.86 -15.11
N ASP A 122 -29.03 24.12 -15.97
CA ASP A 122 -28.98 25.12 -17.04
C ASP A 122 -28.92 26.56 -16.50
N GLY A 123 -29.59 26.81 -15.39
CA GLY A 123 -29.57 28.11 -14.72
C GLY A 123 -28.17 28.39 -14.11
N ILE A 124 -27.54 27.36 -13.51
CA ILE A 124 -26.17 27.46 -12.99
C ILE A 124 -25.19 27.66 -14.16
N SER A 125 -25.33 26.90 -15.27
CA SER A 125 -24.42 27.02 -16.42
C SER A 125 -24.43 28.47 -16.98
N LYS A 126 -25.58 29.10 -17.06
CA LYS A 126 -25.71 30.51 -17.47
C LYS A 126 -25.03 31.47 -16.49
N LYS A 127 -25.21 31.27 -15.18
CA LYS A 127 -24.61 32.08 -14.12
C LYS A 127 -23.12 32.00 -14.05
N VAL A 128 -22.55 30.82 -14.37
CA VAL A 128 -21.11 30.57 -14.47
C VAL A 128 -20.55 30.86 -15.88
N ARG A 129 -21.41 31.29 -16.84
CA ARG A 129 -21.03 31.56 -18.23
C ARG A 129 -20.33 30.38 -18.92
N THR A 130 -20.92 29.20 -18.83
CA THR A 130 -20.45 28.00 -19.53
C THR A 130 -21.59 27.35 -20.31
N THR A 131 -21.25 26.60 -21.34
CA THR A 131 -22.20 25.79 -22.11
C THR A 131 -21.71 24.37 -22.19
N PHE A 132 -22.61 23.38 -22.20
CA PHE A 132 -22.20 21.97 -22.25
C PHE A 132 -21.53 21.56 -23.57
N ASP A 133 -21.76 22.32 -24.66
CA ASP A 133 -21.22 21.99 -25.98
C ASP A 133 -19.88 22.66 -26.23
N ARG A 134 -19.69 23.93 -25.80
CA ARG A 134 -18.45 24.66 -25.99
C ARG A 134 -17.52 24.64 -24.78
N GLY A 135 -18.03 24.33 -23.60
CA GLY A 135 -17.26 24.33 -22.36
C GLY A 135 -16.85 25.74 -21.91
N VAL A 136 -15.67 25.86 -21.29
CA VAL A 136 -15.11 27.13 -20.78
C VAL A 136 -14.24 27.77 -21.84
N CYS A 137 -14.37 29.10 -22.02
CA CYS A 137 -13.53 29.87 -22.94
C CYS A 137 -12.11 30.05 -22.37
N ALA A 138 -11.08 29.85 -23.18
CA ALA A 138 -9.68 29.96 -22.74
C ALA A 138 -9.32 31.38 -22.28
N THR A 139 -9.93 32.40 -22.87
CA THR A 139 -9.69 33.81 -22.50
C THR A 139 -10.22 34.18 -21.10
N ASP A 140 -11.20 33.46 -20.58
CA ASP A 140 -11.79 33.71 -19.26
C ASP A 140 -11.09 32.91 -18.14
N LEU A 141 -10.08 32.11 -18.47
CA LEU A 141 -9.51 31.13 -17.54
C LEU A 141 -8.86 31.81 -16.33
N ASP A 142 -8.04 32.85 -16.58
CA ASP A 142 -7.33 33.58 -15.52
C ASP A 142 -8.30 34.30 -14.59
N THR A 143 -9.38 34.86 -15.15
CA THR A 143 -10.46 35.52 -14.38
C THR A 143 -11.21 34.51 -13.52
N ARG A 144 -11.47 33.30 -14.03
CA ARG A 144 -12.09 32.22 -13.27
C ARG A 144 -11.19 31.71 -12.16
N GLN A 145 -9.88 31.55 -12.42
CA GLN A 145 -8.91 31.12 -11.42
C GLN A 145 -8.79 32.13 -10.27
N SER A 146 -8.86 33.43 -10.56
CA SER A 146 -8.81 34.45 -9.51
C SER A 146 -10.04 34.48 -8.60
N ILE A 147 -11.24 34.16 -9.13
CA ILE A 147 -12.51 34.22 -8.40
C ILE A 147 -12.85 32.88 -7.75
N TYR A 148 -12.83 31.79 -8.54
CA TYR A 148 -13.22 30.45 -8.09
C TYR A 148 -12.05 29.66 -7.49
N GLY A 149 -10.81 30.11 -7.71
CA GLY A 149 -9.57 29.47 -7.24
C GLY A 149 -9.02 28.47 -8.24
N VAL A 150 -7.86 27.91 -7.89
CA VAL A 150 -7.17 26.87 -8.65
C VAL A 150 -7.33 25.50 -7.99
N ASN A 151 -7.28 24.44 -8.77
CA ASN A 151 -7.34 23.07 -8.25
C ASN A 151 -5.97 22.65 -7.68
N ARG A 152 -5.62 23.25 -6.53
CA ARG A 152 -4.41 22.92 -5.77
C ARG A 152 -4.78 22.66 -4.32
N TYR A 153 -4.13 21.66 -3.72
CA TYR A 153 -4.23 21.35 -2.30
C TYR A 153 -3.10 22.03 -1.55
N ALA A 154 -3.32 22.31 -0.26
CA ALA A 154 -2.28 22.86 0.62
C ALA A 154 -1.18 21.81 0.80
N GLU A 155 0.03 22.11 0.35
CA GLU A 155 1.20 21.28 0.57
C GLU A 155 1.83 21.60 1.92
N LYS A 156 2.27 20.56 2.65
CA LYS A 156 3.10 20.79 3.84
C LYS A 156 4.42 21.43 3.42
N PRO A 157 4.86 22.52 4.07
CA PRO A 157 6.13 23.16 3.75
C PRO A 157 7.27 22.14 3.95
N SER A 158 8.21 22.08 3.01
CA SER A 158 9.38 21.21 3.13
C SER A 158 10.24 21.66 4.31
N ARG A 159 10.59 20.72 5.20
CA ARG A 159 11.50 20.98 6.30
C ARG A 159 12.90 21.26 5.78
N SER A 160 13.56 22.26 6.34
CA SER A 160 14.95 22.60 6.02
C SER A 160 15.91 21.59 6.66
N PHE A 161 17.08 21.36 6.06
CA PHE A 161 18.14 20.51 6.62
C PHE A 161 18.46 20.88 8.08
N TRP A 162 18.57 22.17 8.41
CA TRP A 162 18.86 22.64 9.76
C TRP A 162 17.78 22.29 10.79
N MET A 163 16.57 22.06 10.36
CA MET A 163 15.50 21.61 11.24
C MET A 163 15.71 20.16 11.66
N PHE A 164 16.20 19.30 10.76
CA PHE A 164 16.59 17.92 11.10
C PHE A 164 17.81 17.90 12.02
N VAL A 165 18.78 18.80 11.83
CA VAL A 165 19.90 18.96 12.76
C VAL A 165 19.40 19.35 14.15
N TRP A 166 18.44 20.27 14.21
CA TRP A 166 17.85 20.70 15.49
C TRP A 166 17.06 19.57 16.17
N ASP A 167 16.26 18.84 15.41
CA ASP A 167 15.50 17.69 15.91
C ASP A 167 16.44 16.59 16.45
N ALA A 168 17.53 16.29 15.74
CA ALA A 168 18.55 15.33 16.20
C ALA A 168 19.29 15.81 17.48
N LEU A 169 19.52 17.10 17.64
CA LEU A 169 20.11 17.66 18.85
C LEU A 169 19.19 17.62 20.08
N GLN A 170 17.88 17.46 19.89
CA GLN A 170 16.91 17.36 20.99
C GLN A 170 16.83 15.98 21.62
N ASP A 171 17.58 15.00 21.12
CA ASP A 171 17.64 13.69 21.75
C ASP A 171 18.15 13.80 23.18
N THR A 172 17.36 13.26 24.12
CA THR A 172 17.65 13.36 25.56
C THR A 172 19.00 12.72 25.90
N THR A 173 19.37 11.64 25.21
CA THR A 173 20.62 10.92 25.45
C THR A 173 21.83 11.73 25.00
N LEU A 174 21.75 12.36 23.84
CA LEU A 174 22.79 13.25 23.31
C LEU A 174 22.92 14.52 24.14
N ILE A 175 21.81 15.09 24.66
CA ILE A 175 21.85 16.24 25.58
C ILE A 175 22.61 15.88 26.87
N ILE A 176 22.34 14.73 27.49
CA ILE A 176 23.04 14.26 28.67
C ILE A 176 24.52 14.06 28.37
N LEU A 177 24.88 13.45 27.25
CA LEU A 177 26.27 13.28 26.82
C LEU A 177 26.97 14.65 26.57
N MET A 178 26.25 15.59 25.99
CA MET A 178 26.81 16.95 25.77
C MET A 178 27.11 17.65 27.11
N VAL A 179 26.22 17.53 28.09
CA VAL A 179 26.47 18.05 29.45
C VAL A 179 27.66 17.33 30.08
N CYS A 180 27.76 16.01 29.95
CA CYS A 180 28.94 15.27 30.46
C CYS A 180 30.24 15.70 29.77
N ALA A 181 30.21 15.92 28.46
CA ALA A 181 31.35 16.39 27.68
C ALA A 181 31.81 17.79 28.13
N LEU A 182 30.88 18.71 28.36
CA LEU A 182 31.19 20.04 28.89
C LEU A 182 31.79 19.96 30.30
N LEU A 183 31.21 19.15 31.17
CA LEU A 183 31.76 18.91 32.50
C LEU A 183 33.17 18.27 32.43
N SER A 184 33.38 17.30 31.52
CA SER A 184 34.69 16.69 31.30
C SER A 184 35.73 17.72 30.83
N VAL A 185 35.36 18.65 29.92
CA VAL A 185 36.24 19.77 29.51
C VAL A 185 36.60 20.68 30.70
N VAL A 186 35.59 21.11 31.48
CA VAL A 186 35.80 22.01 32.60
C VAL A 186 36.70 21.37 33.69
N VAL A 187 36.38 20.15 34.08
CA VAL A 187 37.13 19.42 35.10
C VAL A 187 38.51 19.01 34.59
N GLY A 188 38.62 18.59 33.33
CA GLY A 188 39.87 18.24 32.67
C GLY A 188 40.85 19.44 32.61
N LEU A 189 40.36 20.62 32.24
CA LEU A 189 41.14 21.86 32.24
C LEU A 189 41.62 22.23 33.66
N ALA A 190 40.77 21.99 34.66
CA ALA A 190 41.12 22.26 36.04
C ALA A 190 42.14 21.26 36.61
N SER A 191 42.18 20.00 36.15
CA SER A 191 43.04 18.94 36.66
C SER A 191 44.35 18.79 35.89
N GLU A 192 44.34 18.85 34.56
CA GLU A 192 45.47 18.54 33.68
C GLU A 192 46.01 19.76 32.93
N GLY A 193 45.26 20.86 32.95
CA GLY A 193 45.61 22.11 32.26
C GLY A 193 45.49 22.05 30.75
N TRP A 194 45.87 23.19 30.13
CA TRP A 194 45.84 23.33 28.66
C TRP A 194 47.10 22.70 28.02
N PRO A 195 47.02 21.92 26.92
CA PRO A 195 45.83 21.51 26.14
C PRO A 195 45.29 20.14 26.55
N LYS A 196 45.99 19.36 27.39
CA LYS A 196 45.67 17.91 27.62
C LYS A 196 44.27 17.69 28.21
N GLY A 197 43.86 18.52 29.18
CA GLY A 197 42.54 18.34 29.81
C GLY A 197 41.32 18.61 28.93
N MET A 198 41.51 19.07 27.68
CA MET A 198 40.40 19.27 26.74
C MET A 198 40.08 18.08 25.88
N TYR A 199 41.07 17.14 25.66
CA TYR A 199 40.95 16.16 24.57
C TYR A 199 39.79 15.23 24.77
N ASP A 200 39.52 14.69 25.93
CA ASP A 200 38.46 13.73 26.20
C ASP A 200 37.08 14.35 25.98
N GLY A 201 36.83 15.51 26.58
CA GLY A 201 35.53 16.18 26.41
C GLY A 201 35.30 16.71 25.00
N LEU A 202 36.34 17.24 24.33
CA LEU A 202 36.25 17.70 22.95
C LEU A 202 36.03 16.52 21.98
N GLY A 203 36.64 15.39 22.26
CA GLY A 203 36.42 14.13 21.51
C GLY A 203 34.97 13.69 21.54
N ILE A 204 34.33 13.75 22.72
CA ILE A 204 32.90 13.43 22.87
C ILE A 204 32.04 14.43 22.10
N ILE A 205 32.31 15.74 22.21
CA ILE A 205 31.57 16.79 21.49
C ILE A 205 31.69 16.61 19.98
N LEU A 206 32.88 16.31 19.46
CA LEU A 206 33.10 16.08 18.03
C LEU A 206 32.35 14.83 17.54
N SER A 207 32.34 13.78 18.33
CA SER A 207 31.61 12.56 18.03
C SER A 207 30.08 12.79 18.01
N ILE A 208 29.55 13.52 18.98
CA ILE A 208 28.13 13.92 18.99
C ILE A 208 27.79 14.73 17.74
N LEU A 209 28.63 15.72 17.39
CA LEU A 209 28.41 16.54 16.19
C LEU A 209 28.40 15.67 14.91
N LEU A 210 29.32 14.71 14.82
CA LEU A 210 29.38 13.77 13.70
C LEU A 210 28.11 12.93 13.60
N VAL A 211 27.66 12.32 14.70
CA VAL A 211 26.42 11.55 14.77
C VAL A 211 25.23 12.39 14.35
N VAL A 212 25.05 13.56 14.93
CA VAL A 212 23.96 14.49 14.60
C VAL A 212 23.95 14.87 13.11
N MET A 213 25.12 15.16 12.54
CA MET A 213 25.22 15.52 11.12
C MET A 213 24.89 14.35 10.20
N VAL A 214 25.32 13.13 10.52
CA VAL A 214 25.03 11.93 9.73
C VAL A 214 23.54 11.57 9.83
N THR A 215 22.96 11.61 11.02
CA THR A 215 21.53 11.36 11.24
C THR A 215 20.68 12.39 10.51
N ALA A 216 20.96 13.69 10.68
CA ALA A 216 20.24 14.76 9.99
C ALA A 216 20.37 14.67 8.46
N ALA A 217 21.54 14.29 7.93
CA ALA A 217 21.73 14.09 6.48
C ALA A 217 20.92 12.90 5.96
N SER A 218 20.84 11.82 6.73
CA SER A 218 20.04 10.65 6.42
C SER A 218 18.54 11.00 6.38
N ASP A 219 18.02 11.65 7.43
CA ASP A 219 16.61 12.03 7.55
C ASP A 219 16.19 13.05 6.48
N TYR A 220 17.07 14.02 6.18
CA TYR A 220 16.84 14.98 5.11
C TYR A 220 16.75 14.29 3.74
N LYS A 221 17.66 13.37 3.43
CA LYS A 221 17.64 12.60 2.19
C LYS A 221 16.40 11.76 2.07
N GLN A 222 15.96 11.14 3.16
CA GLN A 222 14.72 10.38 3.25
C GLN A 222 13.50 11.28 2.99
N SER A 223 13.44 12.45 3.63
CA SER A 223 12.36 13.44 3.41
C SER A 223 12.28 13.89 1.95
N LEU A 224 13.42 14.05 1.26
CA LEU A 224 13.46 14.36 -0.18
C LEU A 224 12.90 13.22 -1.04
N GLN A 225 13.24 11.97 -0.72
CA GLN A 225 12.71 10.81 -1.44
C GLN A 225 11.20 10.69 -1.28
N PHE A 226 10.65 10.91 -0.07
CA PHE A 226 9.20 10.94 0.14
C PHE A 226 8.50 12.06 -0.64
N LYS A 227 9.12 13.24 -0.71
CA LYS A 227 8.57 14.35 -1.49
C LYS A 227 8.55 14.06 -3.00
N GLU A 228 9.59 13.42 -3.53
CA GLU A 228 9.65 12.99 -4.94
C GLU A 228 8.51 12.00 -5.25
N LEU A 229 8.30 11.01 -4.37
CA LEU A 229 7.21 10.03 -4.49
C LEU A 229 5.81 10.67 -4.38
N ASP A 230 5.62 11.63 -3.49
CA ASP A 230 4.35 12.35 -3.34
C ASP A 230 4.02 13.22 -4.57
N ASN A 231 5.02 13.79 -5.22
CA ASN A 231 4.83 14.54 -6.46
C ASN A 231 4.40 13.64 -7.63
N GLU A 232 4.90 12.42 -7.73
CA GLU A 232 4.49 11.48 -8.78
C GLU A 232 3.05 10.99 -8.60
N LYS A 233 2.57 10.86 -7.35
CA LYS A 233 1.16 10.53 -7.04
C LYS A 233 0.15 11.56 -7.58
N LYS A 234 0.59 12.80 -7.85
CA LYS A 234 -0.27 13.92 -8.26
C LYS A 234 -0.47 14.02 -9.77
N ASN A 235 0.18 13.20 -10.59
CA ASN A 235 0.11 13.24 -12.06
C ASN A 235 -1.04 12.39 -12.62
N ILE A 236 -2.29 12.88 -12.47
CA ILE A 236 -3.50 12.25 -13.02
C ILE A 236 -4.09 13.18 -14.09
N PHE A 237 -4.50 12.64 -15.26
CA PHE A 237 -4.96 13.43 -16.40
C PHE A 237 -6.44 13.16 -16.74
N ILE A 238 -7.19 14.23 -17.12
CA ILE A 238 -8.57 14.14 -17.62
C ILE A 238 -8.75 14.86 -18.96
N HIS A 239 -9.85 14.52 -19.64
CA HIS A 239 -10.31 15.23 -20.82
C HIS A 239 -11.40 16.23 -20.43
N VAL A 240 -11.18 17.49 -20.78
CA VAL A 240 -12.14 18.58 -20.59
C VAL A 240 -12.51 19.24 -21.91
N THR A 241 -13.70 19.85 -21.99
CA THR A 241 -14.11 20.60 -23.16
C THR A 241 -13.84 22.10 -22.92
N ARG A 242 -12.98 22.70 -23.80
CA ARG A 242 -12.68 24.13 -23.84
C ARG A 242 -12.75 24.62 -25.28
N ASP A 243 -13.39 25.76 -25.50
CA ASP A 243 -13.58 26.36 -26.83
C ASP A 243 -14.16 25.38 -27.89
N GLY A 244 -14.98 24.43 -27.46
CA GLY A 244 -15.55 23.37 -28.31
C GLY A 244 -14.60 22.21 -28.64
N GLY A 245 -13.32 22.27 -28.23
CA GLY A 245 -12.33 21.22 -28.41
C GLY A 245 -12.10 20.41 -27.13
N ARG A 246 -11.79 19.11 -27.23
CA ARG A 246 -11.38 18.28 -26.10
C ARG A 246 -9.88 18.49 -25.84
N GLN A 247 -9.53 18.82 -24.60
CA GLN A 247 -8.14 19.00 -24.16
C GLN A 247 -7.87 18.05 -22.99
N LYS A 248 -6.68 17.41 -23.00
CA LYS A 248 -6.23 16.53 -21.92
C LYS A 248 -5.61 17.40 -20.83
N ILE A 249 -6.22 17.37 -19.64
CA ILE A 249 -5.68 18.03 -18.43
C ILE A 249 -5.64 17.01 -17.29
N SER A 250 -4.88 17.28 -16.24
CA SER A 250 -4.76 16.35 -15.12
C SER A 250 -6.09 16.19 -14.36
N ILE A 251 -6.58 14.97 -14.17
CA ILE A 251 -7.65 14.34 -13.35
C ILE A 251 -8.92 13.80 -14.09
N PHE A 252 -9.12 12.47 -14.06
CA PHE A 252 -10.30 11.57 -14.12
C PHE A 252 -11.07 11.32 -15.43
N ASP A 253 -11.34 10.00 -15.71
CA ASP A 253 -12.07 9.49 -16.88
C ASP A 253 -13.56 9.18 -16.60
N GLY A 254 -14.42 9.48 -17.59
CA GLY A 254 -15.84 9.15 -17.64
C GLY A 254 -16.55 9.92 -18.75
N SER A 255 -17.50 9.31 -19.48
CA SER A 255 -18.26 9.96 -20.53
C SER A 255 -19.55 10.61 -20.01
N ALA A 256 -19.44 11.71 -19.31
CA ALA A 256 -20.56 12.54 -18.90
C ALA A 256 -20.20 14.03 -19.03
N LYS A 257 -21.19 14.86 -19.42
CA LYS A 257 -21.00 16.31 -19.39
C LYS A 257 -21.33 16.81 -17.99
N MET A 258 -20.34 17.37 -17.28
CA MET A 258 -20.46 17.84 -15.90
C MET A 258 -20.05 19.31 -15.78
N ILE A 259 -20.70 20.03 -14.87
CA ILE A 259 -20.26 21.37 -14.45
C ILE A 259 -19.41 21.23 -13.19
N VAL A 260 -18.18 21.75 -13.21
CA VAL A 260 -17.31 21.84 -12.04
C VAL A 260 -17.86 22.94 -11.12
N THR A 261 -18.27 22.57 -9.90
CA THR A 261 -18.88 23.47 -8.91
C THR A 261 -17.92 23.93 -7.82
N ALA A 262 -16.82 23.22 -7.60
CA ALA A 262 -15.81 23.54 -6.61
C ALA A 262 -14.43 23.04 -7.06
N VAL A 263 -13.35 23.71 -6.63
CA VAL A 263 -11.96 23.35 -6.91
C VAL A 263 -11.09 23.40 -5.64
N GLY A 264 -10.01 22.61 -5.60
CA GLY A 264 -9.04 22.60 -4.51
C GLY A 264 -9.64 22.23 -3.16
N MET A 265 -9.30 22.99 -2.12
CA MET A 265 -9.75 22.74 -0.74
C MET A 265 -11.27 22.92 -0.52
N ARG A 266 -11.99 23.49 -1.48
CA ARG A 266 -13.46 23.65 -1.43
C ARG A 266 -14.20 22.42 -1.91
N THR A 267 -13.54 21.47 -2.56
CA THR A 267 -14.10 20.18 -2.95
C THR A 267 -14.35 19.30 -1.72
N GLU A 268 -15.22 18.31 -1.82
CA GLU A 268 -15.36 17.28 -0.78
C GLU A 268 -14.04 16.56 -0.53
N TRP A 269 -13.27 16.30 -1.60
CA TRP A 269 -11.93 15.73 -1.53
C TRP A 269 -10.93 16.64 -0.81
N GLY A 270 -10.90 17.93 -1.13
CA GLY A 270 -10.05 18.90 -0.44
C GLY A 270 -10.33 18.98 1.06
N ARG A 271 -11.61 18.92 1.46
CA ARG A 271 -12.00 18.86 2.88
C ARG A 271 -11.58 17.56 3.56
N LEU A 272 -11.69 16.42 2.87
CA LEU A 272 -11.18 15.14 3.35
C LEU A 272 -9.68 15.19 3.53
N MET A 273 -8.95 15.73 2.55
CA MET A 273 -7.50 15.88 2.61
C MET A 273 -7.04 16.79 3.74
N SER A 274 -7.74 17.91 4.02
CA SER A 274 -7.40 18.75 5.18
C SER A 274 -7.53 17.99 6.50
N THR A 275 -8.55 17.13 6.59
CA THR A 275 -8.80 16.34 7.79
C THR A 275 -7.80 15.17 7.93
N LEU A 276 -7.34 14.60 6.81
CA LEU A 276 -6.31 13.54 6.78
C LEU A 276 -4.91 14.11 7.04
N SER A 277 -4.65 15.33 6.58
CA SER A 277 -3.37 16.03 6.81
C SER A 277 -3.15 16.41 8.28
N GLU A 278 -4.22 16.50 9.07
CA GLU A 278 -4.16 16.72 10.54
C GLU A 278 -3.96 15.40 11.32
N GLY A 279 -4.21 14.24 10.71
CA GLY A 279 -3.88 12.93 11.29
C GLY A 279 -2.38 12.69 11.21
N GLY A 280 -1.72 12.47 12.36
CA GLY A 280 -0.32 12.07 12.42
C GLY A 280 -0.10 10.77 11.62
N GLU A 281 1.11 10.54 11.16
CA GLU A 281 1.52 9.28 10.54
C GLU A 281 1.34 8.16 11.57
N ASP A 282 0.35 7.28 11.36
CA ASP A 282 0.15 6.12 12.21
C ASP A 282 1.31 5.14 12.02
N GLU A 283 1.90 4.69 13.13
CA GLU A 283 2.99 3.70 13.10
C GLU A 283 2.51 2.38 12.46
N THR A 284 3.36 1.76 11.63
CA THR A 284 3.05 0.46 11.02
C THR A 284 2.98 -0.65 12.08
N PRO A 285 2.26 -1.76 11.83
CA PRO A 285 2.23 -2.90 12.74
C PRO A 285 3.62 -3.44 13.09
N LEU A 286 4.56 -3.39 12.15
CA LEU A 286 5.95 -3.78 12.36
C LEU A 286 6.67 -2.77 13.26
N GLN A 287 6.50 -1.47 13.02
CA GLN A 287 7.08 -0.42 13.88
C GLN A 287 6.62 -0.60 15.33
N VAL A 288 5.34 -0.89 15.58
CA VAL A 288 4.83 -1.15 16.94
C VAL A 288 5.52 -2.37 17.58
N LYS A 289 5.68 -3.48 16.82
CA LYS A 289 6.40 -4.68 17.31
C LYS A 289 7.88 -4.35 17.61
N LEU A 290 8.52 -3.60 16.74
CA LEU A 290 9.94 -3.23 16.86
C LEU A 290 10.17 -2.23 18.02
N ASN A 291 9.29 -1.25 18.20
CA ASN A 291 9.32 -0.34 19.36
C ASN A 291 9.15 -1.10 20.68
N GLY A 292 8.37 -2.19 20.69
CA GLY A 292 8.30 -3.11 21.83
C GLY A 292 9.64 -3.79 22.12
N VAL A 293 10.32 -4.30 21.10
CA VAL A 293 11.66 -4.92 21.20
C VAL A 293 12.69 -3.88 21.67
N ALA A 294 12.72 -2.70 21.04
CA ALA A 294 13.61 -1.60 21.40
C ALA A 294 13.45 -1.19 22.88
N THR A 295 12.22 -1.10 23.36
CA THR A 295 11.92 -0.78 24.77
C THR A 295 12.48 -1.83 25.74
N ILE A 296 12.38 -3.12 25.42
CA ILE A 296 12.93 -4.20 26.24
C ILE A 296 14.47 -4.11 26.28
N ILE A 297 15.10 -3.92 25.15
CA ILE A 297 16.56 -3.80 25.02
C ILE A 297 17.04 -2.55 25.77
N GLY A 298 16.38 -1.42 25.63
CA GLY A 298 16.69 -0.19 26.36
C GLY A 298 16.62 -0.39 27.88
N LYS A 299 15.63 -1.13 28.41
CA LYS A 299 15.57 -1.49 29.84
C LYS A 299 16.73 -2.38 30.26
N ILE A 300 17.11 -3.35 29.47
CA ILE A 300 18.28 -4.21 29.72
C ILE A 300 19.55 -3.35 29.74
N GLY A 301 19.73 -2.45 28.77
CA GLY A 301 20.83 -1.52 28.72
C GLY A 301 20.92 -0.63 29.96
N LEU A 302 19.78 -0.09 30.42
CA LEU A 302 19.72 0.73 31.64
C LEU A 302 20.19 -0.05 32.88
N VAL A 303 19.79 -1.32 33.02
CA VAL A 303 20.24 -2.20 34.11
C VAL A 303 21.76 -2.42 34.05
N PHE A 304 22.31 -2.77 32.89
CA PHE A 304 23.76 -2.94 32.72
C PHE A 304 24.53 -1.67 32.96
N ALA A 305 24.08 -0.51 32.47
CA ALA A 305 24.70 0.77 32.70
C ALA A 305 24.74 1.15 34.19
N THR A 306 23.61 0.95 34.88
CA THR A 306 23.53 1.21 36.31
C THR A 306 24.45 0.27 37.10
N LEU A 307 24.46 -1.01 36.76
CA LEU A 307 25.37 -1.98 37.40
C LEU A 307 26.83 -1.63 37.14
N THR A 308 27.20 -1.26 35.91
CA THR A 308 28.57 -0.85 35.57
C THR A 308 28.98 0.39 36.36
N PHE A 309 28.12 1.40 36.43
CA PHE A 309 28.40 2.61 37.22
C PHE A 309 28.59 2.30 38.72
N VAL A 310 27.70 1.49 39.29
CA VAL A 310 27.78 1.12 40.73
C VAL A 310 29.06 0.34 40.99
N VAL A 311 29.44 -0.60 40.13
CA VAL A 311 30.67 -1.40 40.26
C VAL A 311 31.90 -0.52 40.18
N LEU A 312 32.00 0.35 39.16
CA LEU A 312 33.13 1.27 39.00
C LEU A 312 33.25 2.25 40.18
N MET A 313 32.11 2.80 40.63
CA MET A 313 32.08 3.72 41.77
C MET A 313 32.47 3.01 43.08
N THR A 314 31.94 1.84 43.32
CA THR A 314 32.27 1.04 44.54
C THR A 314 33.73 0.70 44.55
N ARG A 315 34.28 0.27 43.43
CA ARG A 315 35.71 -0.06 43.32
C ARG A 315 36.62 1.15 43.54
N PHE A 316 36.26 2.27 42.90
CA PHE A 316 36.96 3.56 43.13
C PHE A 316 36.95 3.98 44.60
N LEU A 317 35.81 3.86 45.29
CA LEU A 317 35.73 4.19 46.71
C LEU A 317 36.57 3.26 47.59
N ILE A 318 36.60 1.95 47.26
CA ILE A 318 37.43 0.98 47.95
C ILE A 318 38.92 1.28 47.73
N ASP A 319 39.35 1.47 46.50
CA ASP A 319 40.78 1.76 46.17
C ASP A 319 41.24 3.07 46.82
N LYS A 320 40.38 4.11 46.80
CA LYS A 320 40.66 5.37 47.44
C LYS A 320 40.71 5.26 48.96
N GLY A 321 39.79 4.49 49.55
CA GLY A 321 39.77 4.26 51.00
C GLY A 321 40.99 3.53 51.49
N LEU A 322 41.54 2.61 50.67
CA LEU A 322 42.72 1.83 50.99
C LEU A 322 44.04 2.60 50.77
N THR A 323 44.10 3.49 49.80
CA THR A 323 45.36 4.18 49.39
C THR A 323 45.55 5.54 50.01
N VAL A 324 44.55 6.42 50.01
CA VAL A 324 44.72 7.85 50.35
C VAL A 324 43.78 8.29 51.48
N GLY A 325 42.76 7.53 51.80
CA GLY A 325 41.69 7.89 52.73
C GLY A 325 40.54 8.69 52.05
N LEU A 326 39.32 8.43 52.47
CA LEU A 326 38.09 9.03 51.91
C LEU A 326 37.94 10.56 52.14
N SER A 327 38.77 11.15 53.03
CA SER A 327 38.70 12.59 53.32
C SER A 327 39.47 13.48 52.32
N ASN A 328 40.39 12.93 51.54
CA ASN A 328 41.27 13.70 50.66
C ASN A 328 40.75 13.60 49.18
N TRP A 329 40.03 14.64 48.72
CA TRP A 329 39.53 14.72 47.37
C TRP A 329 40.39 15.61 46.47
N TYR A 330 40.77 15.10 45.30
CA TYR A 330 41.52 15.83 44.29
C TYR A 330 40.63 16.10 43.06
N SER A 331 41.00 17.08 42.25
CA SER A 331 40.29 17.40 41.02
C SER A 331 40.30 16.22 40.01
N THR A 332 41.34 15.38 40.05
CA THR A 332 41.42 14.14 39.27
C THR A 332 40.37 13.12 39.63
N ASP A 333 39.94 13.06 40.87
CA ASP A 333 38.87 12.16 41.34
C ASP A 333 37.51 12.54 40.74
N ALA A 334 37.25 13.86 40.68
CA ALA A 334 36.02 14.36 40.03
C ALA A 334 36.00 14.02 38.54
N LEU A 335 37.13 14.15 37.83
CA LEU A 335 37.25 13.74 36.43
C LEU A 335 36.96 12.26 36.26
N THR A 336 37.52 11.40 37.14
CA THR A 336 37.26 9.94 37.09
C THR A 336 35.79 9.62 37.27
N ILE A 337 35.10 10.26 38.21
CA ILE A 337 33.65 10.07 38.42
C ILE A 337 32.82 10.51 37.20
N VAL A 338 33.17 11.69 36.62
CA VAL A 338 32.51 12.16 35.39
C VAL A 338 32.69 11.18 34.23
N ASN A 339 33.91 10.62 34.07
CA ASN A 339 34.19 9.62 33.03
C ASN A 339 33.41 8.32 33.26
N TYR A 340 33.28 7.85 34.52
CA TYR A 340 32.44 6.69 34.83
C TYR A 340 30.95 6.93 34.51
N PHE A 341 30.47 8.13 34.82
CA PHE A 341 29.10 8.52 34.50
C PHE A 341 28.92 8.63 32.98
N ALA A 342 29.85 9.26 32.26
CA ALA A 342 29.81 9.32 30.80
C ALA A 342 29.83 7.92 30.16
N THR A 343 30.65 7.00 30.66
CA THR A 343 30.68 5.61 30.22
C THR A 343 29.32 4.91 30.42
N ALA A 344 28.69 5.10 31.59
CA ALA A 344 27.38 4.52 31.87
C ALA A 344 26.28 5.07 30.96
N VAL A 345 26.28 6.37 30.70
CA VAL A 345 25.34 7.01 29.76
C VAL A 345 25.57 6.48 28.34
N THR A 346 26.82 6.33 27.91
CA THR A 346 27.14 5.78 26.58
C THR A 346 26.69 4.33 26.44
N ILE A 347 26.77 3.52 27.49
CA ILE A 347 26.24 2.16 27.52
C ILE A 347 24.71 2.18 27.27
N ILE A 348 23.98 3.14 27.84
CA ILE A 348 22.55 3.29 27.59
C ILE A 348 22.30 3.65 26.10
N VAL A 349 23.06 4.59 25.56
CA VAL A 349 22.93 5.04 24.15
C VAL A 349 23.17 3.87 23.20
N VAL A 350 24.25 3.10 23.40
CA VAL A 350 24.55 1.91 22.57
C VAL A 350 23.48 0.82 22.70
N ALA A 351 22.87 0.69 23.87
CA ALA A 351 21.82 -0.31 24.09
C ALA A 351 20.50 0.02 23.36
N VAL A 352 20.19 1.31 23.18
CA VAL A 352 18.94 1.72 22.50
C VAL A 352 19.14 1.62 20.98
N PRO A 353 18.34 0.81 20.27
CA PRO A 353 18.49 0.65 18.82
C PRO A 353 17.87 1.83 18.07
N GLU A 354 18.52 2.96 18.02
CA GLU A 354 18.06 4.20 17.36
C GLU A 354 17.96 4.05 15.83
N GLY A 355 18.80 3.20 15.22
CA GLY A 355 18.78 2.92 13.80
C GLY A 355 17.60 2.06 13.32
N LEU A 356 16.81 1.49 14.23
CA LEU A 356 15.72 0.59 13.86
C LEU A 356 14.57 1.30 13.09
N PRO A 357 14.03 2.44 13.52
CA PRO A 357 13.07 3.21 12.73
C PRO A 357 13.65 3.62 11.37
N LEU A 358 14.92 4.00 11.34
CA LEU A 358 15.62 4.37 10.09
C LEU A 358 15.72 3.18 9.14
N ALA A 359 16.08 1.99 9.59
CA ALA A 359 16.16 0.79 8.77
C ALA A 359 14.79 0.42 8.17
N VAL A 360 13.71 0.54 8.95
CA VAL A 360 12.34 0.28 8.50
C VAL A 360 11.93 1.27 7.40
N THR A 361 12.06 2.56 7.68
CA THR A 361 11.63 3.60 6.73
C THR A 361 12.46 3.59 5.46
N LEU A 362 13.77 3.35 5.56
CA LEU A 362 14.66 3.23 4.40
C LEU A 362 14.33 2.00 3.54
N SER A 363 14.09 0.84 4.18
CA SER A 363 13.70 -0.38 3.47
C SER A 363 12.36 -0.22 2.75
N LEU A 364 11.37 0.40 3.42
CA LEU A 364 10.06 0.70 2.82
C LEU A 364 10.18 1.71 1.67
N ALA A 365 10.95 2.79 1.83
CA ALA A 365 11.16 3.78 0.79
C ALA A 365 11.87 3.18 -0.44
N PHE A 366 12.88 2.34 -0.23
CA PHE A 366 13.58 1.63 -1.30
C PHE A 366 12.66 0.67 -2.05
N ALA A 367 11.89 -0.15 -1.32
CA ALA A 367 10.92 -1.07 -1.90
C ALA A 367 9.84 -0.31 -2.69
N MET A 368 9.30 0.78 -2.14
CA MET A 368 8.29 1.61 -2.80
C MET A 368 8.80 2.23 -4.10
N LYS A 369 10.03 2.76 -4.12
CA LYS A 369 10.66 3.29 -5.36
C LYS A 369 10.81 2.20 -6.43
N LYS A 370 11.16 0.98 -6.04
CA LYS A 370 11.26 -0.15 -6.96
C LYS A 370 9.90 -0.62 -7.44
N LEU A 371 8.92 -0.72 -6.54
CA LEU A 371 7.54 -1.08 -6.88
C LEU A 371 6.90 -0.09 -7.86
N MET A 372 7.21 1.20 -7.74
CA MET A 372 6.73 2.20 -8.68
C MET A 372 7.32 1.99 -10.09
N ASN A 373 8.59 1.60 -10.20
CA ASN A 373 9.17 1.18 -11.47
C ASN A 373 8.50 -0.10 -12.03
N ASP A 374 8.06 -1.00 -11.13
CA ASP A 374 7.31 -2.22 -11.45
C ASP A 374 5.79 -1.96 -11.63
N LYS A 375 5.38 -0.69 -11.84
CA LYS A 375 3.99 -0.29 -12.08
C LYS A 375 3.03 -0.45 -10.89
N ALA A 376 3.53 -0.53 -9.67
CA ALA A 376 2.72 -0.51 -8.44
C ALA A 376 2.94 0.80 -7.67
N LEU A 377 1.90 1.63 -7.57
CA LEU A 377 1.93 2.88 -6.81
C LEU A 377 1.42 2.63 -5.38
N VAL A 378 2.33 2.63 -4.42
CA VAL A 378 2.00 2.46 -3.00
C VAL A 378 1.61 3.82 -2.41
N ARG A 379 0.41 3.92 -1.84
CA ARG A 379 -0.11 5.15 -1.21
C ARG A 379 0.22 5.23 0.28
N HIS A 380 0.18 4.10 0.98
CA HIS A 380 0.50 3.98 2.39
C HIS A 380 1.70 3.06 2.57
N LEU A 381 2.74 3.52 3.25
CA LEU A 381 3.97 2.76 3.49
C LEU A 381 3.73 1.42 4.17
N ALA A 382 2.81 1.39 5.13
CA ALA A 382 2.41 0.20 5.86
C ALA A 382 1.93 -0.94 4.95
N ALA A 383 1.30 -0.62 3.81
CA ALA A 383 0.76 -1.61 2.89
C ALA A 383 1.84 -2.49 2.26
N CYS A 384 3.03 -1.92 1.98
CA CYS A 384 4.13 -2.68 1.40
C CYS A 384 4.61 -3.79 2.35
N GLU A 385 4.73 -3.49 3.64
CA GLU A 385 5.11 -4.46 4.68
C GLU A 385 4.01 -5.49 4.91
N THR A 386 2.77 -5.02 5.08
CA THR A 386 1.62 -5.86 5.39
C THR A 386 1.37 -6.87 4.26
N MET A 387 1.61 -6.49 2.99
CA MET A 387 1.47 -7.40 1.84
C MET A 387 2.44 -8.57 1.88
N GLY A 388 3.63 -8.41 2.47
CA GLY A 388 4.57 -9.50 2.70
C GLY A 388 4.02 -10.59 3.62
N SER A 389 3.09 -10.23 4.51
CA SER A 389 2.44 -11.11 5.47
C SER A 389 1.04 -11.57 5.02
N ALA A 390 0.58 -11.19 3.81
CA ALA A 390 -0.74 -11.57 3.31
C ALA A 390 -0.86 -13.09 3.16
N GLY A 391 -1.85 -13.68 3.83
CA GLY A 391 -2.21 -15.10 3.74
C GLY A 391 -3.31 -15.37 2.73
N THR A 392 -4.17 -14.38 2.48
CA THR A 392 -5.30 -14.49 1.56
C THR A 392 -5.40 -13.26 0.66
N ILE A 393 -5.65 -13.47 -0.63
CA ILE A 393 -5.98 -12.43 -1.60
C ILE A 393 -7.41 -12.68 -2.09
N CYS A 394 -8.34 -11.77 -1.75
CA CYS A 394 -9.69 -11.76 -2.31
C CYS A 394 -9.71 -10.87 -3.56
N THR A 395 -9.85 -11.47 -4.73
CA THR A 395 -9.77 -10.77 -6.01
C THR A 395 -11.14 -10.66 -6.68
N ASP A 396 -11.43 -9.50 -7.26
CA ASP A 396 -12.54 -9.40 -8.20
C ASP A 396 -12.18 -10.11 -9.52
N LYS A 397 -13.21 -10.48 -10.28
CA LYS A 397 -13.05 -11.10 -11.60
C LYS A 397 -12.79 -10.05 -12.67
N THR A 398 -13.77 -9.14 -12.84
CA THR A 398 -13.85 -8.21 -13.98
C THR A 398 -12.79 -7.11 -13.83
N GLY A 399 -12.06 -6.81 -14.91
CA GLY A 399 -11.02 -5.76 -14.87
C GLY A 399 -9.75 -6.13 -14.09
N THR A 400 -9.80 -7.15 -13.22
CA THR A 400 -8.67 -7.62 -12.40
C THR A 400 -8.05 -8.89 -12.96
N LEU A 401 -8.80 -10.00 -12.96
CA LEU A 401 -8.35 -11.28 -13.53
C LEU A 401 -8.56 -11.33 -15.04
N THR A 402 -9.58 -10.62 -15.51
CA THR A 402 -9.93 -10.52 -16.93
C THR A 402 -9.58 -9.14 -17.48
N THR A 403 -9.54 -9.04 -18.82
CA THR A 403 -9.13 -7.79 -19.48
C THR A 403 -10.17 -6.67 -19.39
N ASN A 404 -11.41 -6.98 -19.00
CA ASN A 404 -12.58 -6.10 -19.13
C ASN A 404 -12.79 -5.59 -20.58
N HIS A 405 -12.13 -6.22 -21.53
CA HIS A 405 -12.28 -6.01 -22.97
C HIS A 405 -12.95 -7.24 -23.54
N MET A 406 -14.26 -7.16 -23.68
CA MET A 406 -15.05 -8.29 -24.17
C MET A 406 -14.76 -8.55 -25.63
N VAL A 407 -14.70 -9.83 -25.99
CA VAL A 407 -14.50 -10.28 -27.37
C VAL A 407 -15.57 -11.30 -27.75
N VAL A 408 -15.96 -11.33 -29.02
CA VAL A 408 -16.83 -12.38 -29.57
C VAL A 408 -15.99 -13.63 -29.77
N ASP A 409 -16.32 -14.71 -29.04
CA ASP A 409 -15.60 -16.00 -29.06
C ASP A 409 -16.30 -17.02 -29.98
N LYS A 410 -17.63 -17.10 -29.85
CA LYS A 410 -18.46 -17.98 -30.68
C LYS A 410 -19.64 -17.22 -31.26
N ILE A 411 -20.08 -17.65 -32.41
CA ILE A 411 -21.28 -17.16 -33.07
C ILE A 411 -22.16 -18.33 -33.52
N TRP A 412 -23.46 -18.08 -33.57
CA TRP A 412 -24.43 -18.95 -34.24
C TRP A 412 -25.25 -18.09 -35.21
N ILE A 413 -25.20 -18.45 -36.49
CA ILE A 413 -25.93 -17.78 -37.57
C ILE A 413 -26.35 -18.81 -38.60
N ALA A 414 -27.57 -18.68 -39.16
CA ALA A 414 -28.06 -19.54 -40.22
C ALA A 414 -27.87 -21.06 -39.91
N GLU A 415 -28.23 -21.48 -38.70
CA GLU A 415 -28.07 -22.84 -38.16
C GLU A 415 -26.63 -23.37 -38.05
N VAL A 416 -25.62 -22.51 -38.25
CA VAL A 416 -24.21 -22.86 -38.14
C VAL A 416 -23.60 -22.23 -36.89
N SER A 417 -22.95 -23.04 -36.03
CA SER A 417 -22.16 -22.56 -34.89
C SER A 417 -20.68 -22.54 -35.24
N LYS A 418 -20.01 -21.42 -35.05
CA LYS A 418 -18.57 -21.25 -35.36
C LYS A 418 -17.84 -20.54 -34.19
N SER A 419 -16.56 -20.91 -34.01
CA SER A 419 -15.63 -20.19 -33.14
C SER A 419 -14.87 -19.12 -33.92
N VAL A 420 -14.75 -17.93 -33.37
CA VAL A 420 -14.13 -16.75 -34.01
C VAL A 420 -12.60 -16.72 -33.83
N THR A 421 -12.05 -17.59 -33.03
CA THR A 421 -10.63 -17.60 -32.64
C THR A 421 -9.66 -18.03 -33.74
N SER A 422 -10.14 -18.50 -34.91
CA SER A 422 -9.27 -18.87 -36.02
C SER A 422 -9.04 -17.69 -36.98
N ASN A 423 -7.80 -17.47 -37.38
CA ASN A 423 -7.36 -16.38 -38.28
C ASN A 423 -8.07 -16.34 -39.68
N ASN A 424 -8.87 -17.36 -40.04
CA ASN A 424 -9.62 -17.48 -41.30
C ASN A 424 -11.14 -17.40 -41.12
N SER A 425 -11.64 -16.98 -39.96
CA SER A 425 -13.08 -17.03 -39.66
C SER A 425 -13.94 -16.11 -40.54
N SER A 426 -13.41 -15.01 -41.06
CA SER A 426 -14.15 -14.10 -41.95
C SER A 426 -14.39 -14.69 -43.37
N GLU A 427 -13.38 -15.34 -43.95
CA GLU A 427 -13.49 -15.95 -45.29
C GLU A 427 -14.37 -17.20 -45.24
N GLU A 428 -14.25 -18.02 -44.22
CA GLU A 428 -15.07 -19.19 -43.99
C GLU A 428 -16.54 -18.83 -43.69
N LEU A 429 -16.80 -17.71 -43.02
CA LEU A 429 -18.15 -17.24 -42.74
C LEU A 429 -18.80 -16.69 -44.03
N ASN A 430 -18.03 -15.88 -44.79
CA ASN A 430 -18.51 -15.32 -46.06
C ASN A 430 -18.82 -16.38 -47.13
N SER A 431 -18.14 -17.53 -47.07
CA SER A 431 -18.42 -18.67 -47.93
C SER A 431 -19.64 -19.53 -47.50
N ALA A 432 -20.03 -19.42 -46.22
CA ALA A 432 -21.08 -20.22 -45.59
C ALA A 432 -22.46 -19.53 -45.55
N ILE A 433 -22.54 -18.23 -45.83
CA ILE A 433 -23.75 -17.42 -45.69
C ILE A 433 -23.97 -16.61 -46.96
N SER A 434 -25.24 -16.44 -47.36
CA SER A 434 -25.62 -15.65 -48.55
C SER A 434 -25.25 -14.17 -48.37
N SER A 435 -25.05 -13.47 -49.49
CA SER A 435 -24.74 -12.03 -49.52
C SER A 435 -25.83 -11.16 -48.88
N SER A 436 -27.09 -11.62 -48.92
CA SER A 436 -28.23 -10.93 -48.30
C SER A 436 -28.18 -11.05 -46.76
N ALA A 437 -27.90 -12.24 -46.21
CA ALA A 437 -27.73 -12.45 -44.76
C ALA A 437 -26.52 -11.69 -44.21
N TRP A 438 -25.44 -11.66 -45.03
CA TRP A 438 -24.22 -10.90 -44.71
C TRP A 438 -24.50 -9.39 -44.59
N SER A 439 -25.23 -8.81 -45.55
CA SER A 439 -25.60 -7.39 -45.52
C SER A 439 -26.49 -7.06 -44.33
N LEU A 440 -27.44 -7.93 -43.99
CA LEU A 440 -28.32 -7.77 -42.81
C LEU A 440 -27.56 -7.82 -41.48
N LEU A 441 -26.60 -8.74 -41.39
CA LEU A 441 -25.71 -8.86 -40.22
C LEU A 441 -24.93 -7.58 -39.98
N LEU A 442 -24.25 -7.06 -40.99
CA LEU A 442 -23.44 -5.85 -40.92
C LEU A 442 -24.28 -4.60 -40.61
N GLN A 443 -25.44 -4.47 -41.29
CA GLN A 443 -26.39 -3.38 -40.96
C GLN A 443 -26.83 -3.47 -39.50
N GLY A 444 -27.17 -4.64 -38.99
CA GLY A 444 -27.59 -4.81 -37.59
C GLY A 444 -26.50 -4.50 -36.58
N ILE A 445 -25.26 -4.84 -36.90
CA ILE A 445 -24.09 -4.51 -36.04
C ILE A 445 -23.83 -3.00 -36.01
N PHE A 446 -23.73 -2.35 -37.18
CA PHE A 446 -23.31 -0.96 -37.27
C PHE A 446 -24.41 0.07 -37.02
N GLU A 447 -25.68 -0.27 -37.34
CA GLU A 447 -26.81 0.65 -37.08
C GLU A 447 -27.38 0.51 -35.69
N ASN A 448 -27.48 -0.71 -35.15
CA ASN A 448 -28.00 -0.94 -33.79
C ASN A 448 -26.87 -0.86 -32.75
N THR A 449 -26.20 0.26 -32.66
CA THR A 449 -25.12 0.49 -31.69
C THR A 449 -25.09 1.92 -31.20
N SER A 450 -24.66 2.12 -29.93
CA SER A 450 -24.24 3.38 -29.36
C SER A 450 -22.71 3.55 -29.41
N ALA A 451 -21.97 2.56 -29.91
CA ALA A 451 -20.53 2.64 -30.05
C ALA A 451 -20.13 3.58 -31.20
N GLU A 452 -19.08 4.38 -30.97
CA GLU A 452 -18.55 5.34 -31.93
C GLU A 452 -17.04 5.15 -32.10
N VAL A 453 -16.53 5.33 -33.33
CA VAL A 453 -15.09 5.32 -33.61
C VAL A 453 -14.55 6.73 -33.44
N VAL A 454 -13.59 6.89 -32.53
CA VAL A 454 -12.91 8.17 -32.32
C VAL A 454 -11.46 8.05 -32.78
N LYS A 455 -11.00 8.99 -33.62
CA LYS A 455 -9.60 9.09 -34.02
C LYS A 455 -8.82 9.79 -32.90
N GLY A 456 -7.85 9.12 -32.30
CA GLY A 456 -6.94 9.71 -31.33
C GLY A 456 -5.90 10.61 -32.00
N ASN A 457 -5.19 11.42 -31.18
CA ASN A 457 -4.10 12.30 -31.68
C ASN A 457 -2.94 11.51 -32.31
N ASP A 458 -2.86 10.19 -32.09
CA ASP A 458 -1.79 9.31 -32.59
C ASP A 458 -2.22 8.49 -33.82
N ASP A 459 -3.23 8.93 -34.57
CA ASP A 459 -3.85 8.22 -35.71
C ASP A 459 -4.41 6.81 -35.37
N LYS A 460 -4.43 6.43 -34.10
CA LYS A 460 -5.06 5.18 -33.65
C LYS A 460 -6.57 5.39 -33.51
N GLN A 461 -7.32 4.57 -34.23
CA GLN A 461 -8.76 4.51 -34.11
C GLN A 461 -9.11 3.73 -32.82
N THR A 462 -9.91 4.32 -31.94
CA THR A 462 -10.44 3.66 -30.75
C THR A 462 -11.96 3.65 -30.80
N VAL A 463 -12.56 2.53 -30.44
CA VAL A 463 -14.02 2.38 -30.37
C VAL A 463 -14.46 2.75 -28.94
N LEU A 464 -15.39 3.69 -28.80
CA LEU A 464 -15.97 4.10 -27.54
C LEU A 464 -17.39 3.58 -27.44
N GLY A 465 -17.77 2.97 -26.30
CA GLY A 465 -19.09 2.42 -26.06
C GLY A 465 -19.12 1.55 -24.81
N THR A 466 -20.21 0.80 -24.59
CA THR A 466 -20.22 -0.22 -23.54
C THR A 466 -19.37 -1.43 -23.96
N PRO A 467 -18.70 -2.16 -23.02
CA PRO A 467 -17.82 -3.27 -23.37
C PRO A 467 -18.47 -4.32 -24.29
N THR A 468 -19.75 -4.62 -24.09
CA THR A 468 -20.50 -5.56 -24.92
C THR A 468 -20.74 -5.01 -26.33
N GLU A 469 -21.00 -3.71 -26.47
CA GLU A 469 -21.21 -3.09 -27.80
C GLU A 469 -19.90 -2.96 -28.56
N ILE A 470 -18.80 -2.63 -27.85
CA ILE A 470 -17.45 -2.59 -28.41
C ILE A 470 -17.10 -3.95 -29.00
N ALA A 471 -17.31 -5.05 -28.26
CA ALA A 471 -17.02 -6.40 -28.73
C ALA A 471 -17.73 -6.76 -30.04
N ILE A 472 -19.03 -6.45 -30.14
CA ILE A 472 -19.83 -6.70 -31.34
C ILE A 472 -19.39 -5.81 -32.50
N PHE A 473 -19.10 -4.54 -32.21
CA PHE A 473 -18.67 -3.56 -33.19
C PHE A 473 -17.29 -3.90 -33.77
N GLU A 474 -16.32 -4.24 -32.91
CA GLU A 474 -14.98 -4.69 -33.32
C GLU A 474 -15.05 -5.99 -34.14
N TYR A 475 -15.93 -6.91 -33.74
CA TYR A 475 -16.20 -8.10 -34.56
C TYR A 475 -16.68 -7.72 -35.95
N GLY A 476 -17.65 -6.80 -36.06
CA GLY A 476 -18.11 -6.26 -37.36
C GLY A 476 -16.98 -5.63 -38.19
N LEU A 477 -16.08 -4.85 -37.55
CA LEU A 477 -14.91 -4.27 -38.21
C LEU A 477 -13.94 -5.34 -38.72
N SER A 478 -13.75 -6.44 -37.97
CA SER A 478 -12.90 -7.56 -38.38
C SER A 478 -13.42 -8.31 -39.59
N LEU A 479 -14.76 -8.32 -39.79
CA LEU A 479 -15.40 -8.98 -40.92
C LEU A 479 -15.24 -8.23 -42.25
N GLN A 480 -15.26 -6.91 -42.25
CA GLN A 480 -15.34 -6.09 -43.48
C GLN A 480 -14.18 -5.13 -43.72
N GLY A 481 -13.28 -4.94 -42.74
CA GLY A 481 -12.34 -3.82 -42.78
C GLY A 481 -13.11 -2.48 -42.66
N TYR A 482 -12.52 -1.50 -42.01
CA TYR A 482 -13.15 -0.20 -41.81
C TYR A 482 -13.33 0.51 -43.16
N ARG A 483 -14.57 0.56 -43.71
CA ARG A 483 -14.99 1.51 -44.71
C ARG A 483 -15.64 2.69 -43.98
N ASP A 484 -15.30 3.90 -44.41
CA ASP A 484 -15.69 5.15 -43.77
C ASP A 484 -17.18 5.21 -43.42
N ALA A 485 -17.49 5.87 -42.28
CA ALA A 485 -18.85 6.07 -41.79
C ALA A 485 -19.74 6.87 -42.78
N GLU A 486 -19.19 7.42 -43.86
CA GLU A 486 -19.87 8.12 -44.91
C GLU A 486 -20.65 7.18 -45.88
N ASP A 487 -20.37 5.88 -45.90
CA ASP A 487 -21.06 4.86 -46.72
C ASP A 487 -22.26 4.20 -46.00
N ARG A 488 -22.71 4.76 -44.86
CA ARG A 488 -23.94 4.30 -44.19
C ARG A 488 -25.14 4.64 -45.05
N SER A 489 -25.72 3.61 -45.65
CA SER A 489 -26.88 3.77 -46.54
C SER A 489 -28.21 4.04 -45.81
N CYS A 490 -28.24 3.91 -44.46
CA CYS A 490 -29.45 4.03 -43.66
C CYS A 490 -29.41 5.23 -42.73
N THR A 491 -30.53 5.91 -42.57
CA THR A 491 -30.67 7.03 -41.63
C THR A 491 -31.38 6.55 -40.35
N LYS A 492 -30.76 6.81 -39.18
CA LYS A 492 -31.37 6.46 -37.89
C LYS A 492 -32.55 7.41 -37.62
N VAL A 493 -33.72 6.86 -37.45
CA VAL A 493 -34.96 7.61 -37.18
C VAL A 493 -35.24 7.68 -35.70
N LYS A 494 -35.12 6.54 -34.97
CA LYS A 494 -35.39 6.46 -33.53
C LYS A 494 -34.43 5.50 -32.87
N VAL A 495 -33.93 5.86 -31.67
CA VAL A 495 -33.06 5.02 -30.84
C VAL A 495 -33.71 4.80 -29.49
N GLU A 496 -34.00 3.56 -29.14
CA GLU A 496 -34.34 3.13 -27.80
C GLU A 496 -33.08 2.60 -27.13
N PRO A 497 -32.46 3.35 -26.19
CA PRO A 497 -31.23 2.94 -25.57
C PRO A 497 -31.44 1.68 -24.71
N PHE A 498 -30.35 0.98 -24.38
CA PHE A 498 -30.39 -0.22 -23.56
C PHE A 498 -31.04 0.06 -22.21
N ASN A 499 -32.05 -0.75 -21.87
CA ASN A 499 -32.73 -0.67 -20.58
C ASN A 499 -32.47 -1.96 -19.79
N SER A 500 -31.92 -1.85 -18.59
CA SER A 500 -31.57 -2.99 -17.72
C SER A 500 -32.78 -3.82 -17.27
N VAL A 501 -33.99 -3.21 -17.25
CA VAL A 501 -35.24 -3.92 -16.90
C VAL A 501 -35.79 -4.67 -18.12
N LYS A 502 -35.85 -3.99 -19.30
CA LYS A 502 -36.29 -4.60 -20.57
C LYS A 502 -35.19 -5.49 -21.17
N LYS A 503 -33.92 -5.38 -20.73
CA LYS A 503 -32.72 -6.11 -21.21
C LYS A 503 -32.54 -6.11 -22.72
N LYS A 504 -33.01 -5.08 -23.42
CA LYS A 504 -32.90 -4.90 -24.86
C LYS A 504 -32.63 -3.44 -25.24
N MET A 505 -32.09 -3.26 -26.44
CA MET A 505 -31.91 -2.00 -27.16
C MET A 505 -32.53 -2.16 -28.53
N ALA A 506 -33.19 -1.11 -29.05
CA ALA A 506 -33.76 -1.14 -30.41
C ALA A 506 -33.45 0.15 -31.16
N VAL A 507 -33.27 0.05 -32.47
CA VAL A 507 -33.04 1.20 -33.37
C VAL A 507 -33.90 1.06 -34.60
N LEU A 508 -34.64 2.13 -34.95
CA LEU A 508 -35.37 2.24 -36.18
C LEU A 508 -34.54 2.96 -37.23
N VAL A 509 -34.38 2.34 -38.38
CA VAL A 509 -33.65 2.96 -39.51
C VAL A 509 -34.56 3.08 -40.72
N SER A 510 -34.40 4.12 -41.53
CA SER A 510 -34.99 4.27 -42.82
C SER A 510 -34.13 3.62 -43.90
N LEU A 511 -34.71 2.80 -44.76
CA LEU A 511 -34.00 2.07 -45.83
C LEU A 511 -33.88 2.92 -47.10
N PRO A 512 -32.80 2.83 -47.87
CA PRO A 512 -32.61 3.62 -49.11
C PRO A 512 -33.68 3.35 -50.19
N GLY A 513 -34.32 2.18 -50.14
CA GLY A 513 -35.38 1.77 -51.04
C GLY A 513 -36.80 2.13 -50.63
N GLY A 514 -36.98 2.88 -49.53
CA GLY A 514 -38.28 3.14 -48.89
C GLY A 514 -38.62 2.06 -47.88
N GLY A 515 -39.46 2.37 -46.90
CA GLY A 515 -39.76 1.50 -45.75
C GLY A 515 -38.82 1.68 -44.56
N HIS A 516 -39.17 1.06 -43.44
CA HIS A 516 -38.46 1.20 -42.18
C HIS A 516 -38.10 -0.16 -41.61
N ARG A 517 -36.98 -0.26 -40.89
CA ARG A 517 -36.53 -1.48 -40.24
C ARG A 517 -36.19 -1.24 -38.81
N TRP A 518 -36.81 -2.01 -37.92
CA TRP A 518 -36.35 -2.10 -36.52
C TRP A 518 -35.25 -3.15 -36.41
N PHE A 519 -34.11 -2.74 -35.85
CA PHE A 519 -33.12 -3.68 -35.33
C PHE A 519 -33.25 -3.73 -33.80
N CYS A 520 -33.24 -4.93 -33.23
CA CYS A 520 -33.33 -5.16 -31.80
C CYS A 520 -32.20 -6.09 -31.34
N LYS A 521 -31.43 -5.70 -30.32
CA LYS A 521 -30.44 -6.58 -29.69
C LYS A 521 -30.65 -6.62 -28.18
N GLY A 522 -30.32 -7.73 -27.54
CA GLY A 522 -30.49 -7.90 -26.12
C GLY A 522 -30.18 -9.30 -25.62
N ALA A 523 -30.55 -9.58 -24.37
CA ALA A 523 -30.39 -10.89 -23.78
C ALA A 523 -31.07 -11.95 -24.60
N SER A 524 -30.36 -13.08 -24.84
CA SER A 524 -30.80 -14.11 -25.78
C SER A 524 -32.19 -14.66 -25.47
N GLU A 525 -32.51 -14.84 -24.20
CA GLU A 525 -33.79 -15.34 -23.75
C GLU A 525 -34.92 -14.40 -24.16
N ILE A 526 -34.73 -13.10 -24.00
CA ILE A 526 -35.74 -12.07 -24.33
C ILE A 526 -35.93 -11.93 -25.83
N ILE A 527 -34.83 -11.88 -26.58
CA ILE A 527 -34.90 -11.67 -28.04
C ILE A 527 -35.48 -12.88 -28.73
N VAL A 528 -35.09 -14.10 -28.34
CA VAL A 528 -35.65 -15.35 -28.92
C VAL A 528 -37.15 -15.49 -28.66
N GLU A 529 -37.63 -15.01 -27.50
CA GLU A 529 -39.08 -14.99 -27.17
C GLU A 529 -39.85 -14.02 -28.09
N MET A 530 -39.24 -12.91 -28.50
CA MET A 530 -39.82 -11.91 -29.40
C MET A 530 -39.78 -12.33 -30.89
N CYS A 531 -39.00 -13.39 -31.23
CA CYS A 531 -38.80 -13.82 -32.59
C CYS A 531 -39.79 -14.91 -32.99
N ASP A 532 -40.45 -14.73 -34.17
CA ASP A 532 -41.33 -15.71 -34.81
C ASP A 532 -40.67 -16.34 -36.04
N LYS A 533 -39.51 -15.79 -36.45
CA LYS A 533 -38.80 -16.15 -37.67
C LYS A 533 -37.31 -16.21 -37.46
N VAL A 534 -36.58 -16.86 -38.34
CA VAL A 534 -35.10 -16.96 -38.35
C VAL A 534 -34.60 -16.92 -39.79
N ILE A 535 -33.38 -16.43 -40.01
CA ILE A 535 -32.71 -16.45 -41.32
C ILE A 535 -32.04 -17.81 -41.52
N ASP A 536 -32.20 -18.40 -42.70
CA ASP A 536 -31.51 -19.61 -43.12
C ASP A 536 -30.19 -19.33 -43.85
N GLN A 537 -29.50 -20.36 -44.34
CA GLN A 537 -28.21 -20.25 -45.04
C GLN A 537 -28.32 -19.51 -46.37
N ASP A 538 -29.45 -19.59 -47.07
CA ASP A 538 -29.71 -18.91 -48.32
C ASP A 538 -30.11 -17.43 -48.11
N GLY A 539 -30.35 -17.01 -46.87
CA GLY A 539 -30.74 -15.66 -46.47
C GLY A 539 -32.25 -15.42 -46.52
N ASP A 540 -33.02 -16.50 -46.64
CA ASP A 540 -34.47 -16.45 -46.64
C ASP A 540 -35.04 -16.44 -45.21
N VAL A 541 -36.14 -15.73 -45.03
CA VAL A 541 -36.83 -15.62 -43.74
C VAL A 541 -37.78 -16.79 -43.57
N ILE A 542 -37.44 -17.72 -42.69
CA ILE A 542 -38.23 -18.93 -42.43
C ILE A 542 -38.89 -18.87 -41.05
N PRO A 543 -40.08 -19.54 -40.89
CA PRO A 543 -40.75 -19.55 -39.59
C PRO A 543 -39.94 -20.34 -38.55
N LEU A 544 -39.94 -19.83 -37.33
CA LEU A 544 -39.27 -20.44 -36.16
C LEU A 544 -40.15 -21.54 -35.58
N SER A 545 -39.94 -22.81 -36.02
CA SER A 545 -40.65 -23.99 -35.48
C SER A 545 -40.20 -24.31 -34.07
N ASP A 546 -41.00 -25.05 -33.30
CA ASP A 546 -40.67 -25.44 -31.92
C ASP A 546 -39.37 -26.25 -31.84
N ASP A 547 -39.08 -27.08 -32.83
CA ASP A 547 -37.82 -27.85 -32.90
C ASP A 547 -36.59 -26.92 -33.09
N ARG A 548 -36.72 -25.92 -33.98
CA ARG A 548 -35.68 -24.92 -34.18
C ARG A 548 -35.48 -24.03 -32.95
N ARG A 549 -36.58 -23.63 -32.32
CA ARG A 549 -36.53 -22.88 -31.06
C ARG A 549 -35.80 -23.66 -29.96
N LYS A 550 -36.01 -24.96 -29.90
CA LYS A 550 -35.30 -25.85 -28.97
C LYS A 550 -33.80 -25.92 -29.29
N ASN A 551 -33.42 -26.11 -30.54
CA ASN A 551 -32.01 -26.13 -30.96
C ASN A 551 -31.30 -24.83 -30.65
N ILE A 552 -31.96 -23.69 -30.87
CA ILE A 552 -31.44 -22.36 -30.49
C ILE A 552 -31.25 -22.26 -28.98
N THR A 553 -32.22 -22.70 -28.19
CA THR A 553 -32.13 -22.72 -26.73
C THR A 553 -31.01 -23.62 -26.25
N ASP A 554 -30.83 -24.79 -26.84
CA ASP A 554 -29.75 -25.72 -26.52
C ASP A 554 -28.37 -25.11 -26.87
N THR A 555 -28.27 -24.39 -27.99
CA THR A 555 -27.05 -23.62 -28.35
C THR A 555 -26.76 -22.50 -27.35
N ILE A 556 -27.76 -21.74 -26.94
CA ILE A 556 -27.61 -20.69 -25.91
C ILE A 556 -27.13 -21.33 -24.61
N ASN A 557 -27.69 -22.43 -24.19
CA ASN A 557 -27.28 -23.17 -22.98
C ASN A 557 -25.86 -23.73 -23.13
N SER A 558 -25.47 -24.20 -24.30
CA SER A 558 -24.09 -24.62 -24.59
C SER A 558 -23.11 -23.46 -24.48
N PHE A 559 -23.42 -22.31 -25.07
CA PHE A 559 -22.57 -21.11 -24.92
C PHE A 559 -22.50 -20.62 -23.49
N ALA A 560 -23.59 -20.67 -22.76
CA ALA A 560 -23.63 -20.32 -21.34
C ALA A 560 -22.81 -21.28 -20.47
N SER A 561 -22.77 -22.58 -20.81
CA SER A 561 -21.95 -23.59 -20.11
C SER A 561 -20.45 -23.40 -20.38
N ASP A 562 -20.09 -22.83 -21.54
CA ASP A 562 -18.72 -22.39 -21.87
C ASP A 562 -18.37 -20.99 -21.28
N ALA A 563 -19.17 -20.49 -20.35
CA ALA A 563 -19.01 -19.21 -19.70
C ALA A 563 -19.13 -17.99 -20.64
N LEU A 564 -19.74 -18.15 -21.79
CA LEU A 564 -19.98 -17.06 -22.72
C LEU A 564 -21.26 -16.28 -22.35
N ARG A 565 -21.18 -14.97 -22.45
CA ARG A 565 -22.34 -14.10 -22.35
C ARG A 565 -23.07 -14.12 -23.68
N THR A 566 -24.32 -14.59 -23.71
CA THR A 566 -25.10 -14.69 -24.93
C THR A 566 -25.91 -13.43 -25.21
N LEU A 567 -25.87 -12.96 -26.47
CA LEU A 567 -26.61 -11.81 -26.95
C LEU A 567 -27.15 -12.10 -28.33
N CYS A 568 -28.42 -11.78 -28.57
CA CYS A 568 -29.06 -11.95 -29.87
C CYS A 568 -29.31 -10.63 -30.58
N LEU A 569 -29.21 -10.66 -31.90
CA LEU A 569 -29.60 -9.58 -32.82
C LEU A 569 -30.72 -10.03 -33.71
N ALA A 570 -31.77 -9.23 -33.82
CA ALA A 570 -32.96 -9.52 -34.64
C ALA A 570 -33.44 -8.25 -35.39
N PHE A 571 -34.21 -8.42 -36.44
CA PHE A 571 -34.80 -7.31 -37.18
C PHE A 571 -36.28 -7.54 -37.48
N LYS A 572 -37.00 -6.45 -37.80
CA LYS A 572 -38.39 -6.47 -38.29
C LYS A 572 -38.61 -5.33 -39.26
N ASP A 573 -39.11 -5.63 -40.44
CA ASP A 573 -39.50 -4.62 -41.43
C ASP A 573 -40.93 -4.08 -41.14
N VAL A 574 -41.10 -2.76 -41.29
CA VAL A 574 -42.34 -2.06 -41.04
C VAL A 574 -42.57 -1.01 -42.15
N ASP A 575 -43.73 -1.06 -42.76
CA ASP A 575 -44.10 -0.16 -43.87
C ASP A 575 -44.50 1.25 -43.36
N GLU A 576 -45.24 1.29 -42.26
CA GLU A 576 -45.68 2.53 -41.61
C GLU A 576 -45.22 2.56 -40.16
N PHE A 577 -44.74 3.70 -39.65
CA PHE A 577 -44.34 3.85 -38.26
C PHE A 577 -44.93 5.14 -37.62
N ASP A 578 -45.20 5.07 -36.32
CA ASP A 578 -45.58 6.19 -35.50
C ASP A 578 -44.34 6.63 -34.66
N GLU A 579 -43.97 7.92 -34.75
CA GLU A 579 -42.83 8.46 -34.03
C GLU A 579 -42.90 8.24 -32.51
N ASN A 580 -44.11 8.14 -31.95
CA ASN A 580 -44.36 7.97 -30.53
C ASN A 580 -44.45 6.49 -30.08
N ALA A 581 -44.55 5.52 -31.02
CA ALA A 581 -44.70 4.13 -30.70
C ALA A 581 -43.34 3.47 -30.30
N ASP A 582 -43.37 2.71 -29.21
CA ASP A 582 -42.22 1.86 -28.80
C ASP A 582 -41.97 0.73 -29.81
N SER A 583 -40.77 0.11 -29.73
CA SER A 583 -40.42 -1.05 -30.55
C SER A 583 -41.46 -2.16 -30.40
N PRO A 584 -41.85 -2.85 -31.51
CA PRO A 584 -42.87 -3.88 -31.47
C PRO A 584 -42.53 -4.96 -30.44
N PRO A 585 -43.56 -5.53 -29.73
CA PRO A 585 -43.27 -6.57 -28.72
C PRO A 585 -42.92 -7.92 -29.32
N ASN A 586 -43.35 -8.25 -30.54
CA ASN A 586 -43.15 -9.55 -31.20
C ASN A 586 -43.06 -9.40 -32.72
N GLY A 587 -42.78 -10.52 -33.41
CA GLY A 587 -42.72 -10.58 -34.88
C GLY A 587 -41.34 -10.25 -35.44
N PHE A 588 -40.28 -10.43 -34.67
CA PHE A 588 -38.90 -10.25 -35.11
C PHE A 588 -38.34 -11.49 -35.80
N THR A 589 -37.38 -11.28 -36.67
CA THR A 589 -36.59 -12.33 -37.33
C THR A 589 -35.20 -12.36 -36.69
N LEU A 590 -34.80 -13.52 -36.15
CA LEU A 590 -33.48 -13.71 -35.53
C LEU A 590 -32.40 -13.75 -36.62
N ILE A 591 -31.32 -12.95 -36.44
CA ILE A 591 -30.17 -12.90 -37.34
C ILE A 591 -29.04 -13.79 -36.82
N ILE A 592 -28.57 -13.48 -35.61
CA ILE A 592 -27.34 -14.08 -35.04
C ILE A 592 -27.44 -14.15 -33.51
N ILE A 593 -26.73 -15.12 -32.96
CA ILE A 593 -26.43 -15.23 -31.54
C ILE A 593 -24.93 -15.04 -31.37
N PHE A 594 -24.53 -14.07 -30.55
CA PHE A 594 -23.15 -13.85 -30.14
C PHE A 594 -22.87 -14.52 -28.80
N GLY A 595 -21.78 -15.26 -28.72
CA GLY A 595 -21.19 -15.74 -27.49
C GLY A 595 -19.97 -14.86 -27.15
N ILE A 596 -20.10 -14.00 -26.17
CA ILE A 596 -19.11 -12.97 -25.82
C ILE A 596 -18.37 -13.41 -24.58
N LYS A 597 -17.04 -13.38 -24.61
CA LYS A 597 -16.15 -13.75 -23.51
C LYS A 597 -15.38 -12.51 -23.01
N ASP A 598 -15.17 -12.46 -21.72
CA ASP A 598 -14.18 -11.57 -21.09
C ASP A 598 -12.92 -12.40 -20.84
N PRO A 599 -11.88 -12.30 -21.70
CA PRO A 599 -10.72 -13.20 -21.63
C PRO A 599 -9.89 -12.96 -20.39
N VAL A 600 -9.32 -14.03 -19.84
CA VAL A 600 -8.34 -13.96 -18.75
C VAL A 600 -7.09 -13.22 -19.23
N ARG A 601 -6.57 -12.33 -18.40
CA ARG A 601 -5.34 -11.60 -18.73
C ARG A 601 -4.14 -12.55 -18.85
N PRO A 602 -3.22 -12.28 -19.79
CA PRO A 602 -1.98 -13.05 -19.89
C PRO A 602 -1.19 -13.04 -18.58
N GLY A 603 -0.65 -14.19 -18.17
CA GLY A 603 0.17 -14.31 -16.96
C GLY A 603 -0.60 -14.49 -15.65
N VAL A 604 -1.94 -14.43 -15.63
CA VAL A 604 -2.73 -14.59 -14.39
C VAL A 604 -2.60 -16.01 -13.84
N LYS A 605 -2.63 -17.03 -14.71
CA LYS A 605 -2.51 -18.42 -14.27
C LYS A 605 -1.18 -18.70 -13.57
N GLU A 606 -0.08 -18.24 -14.14
CA GLU A 606 1.28 -18.35 -13.59
C GLU A 606 1.39 -17.54 -12.28
N ALA A 607 0.71 -16.41 -12.24
CA ALA A 607 0.66 -15.56 -11.07
C ALA A 607 -0.10 -16.24 -9.91
N VAL A 608 -1.26 -16.82 -10.17
CA VAL A 608 -2.03 -17.59 -9.17
C VAL A 608 -1.20 -18.78 -8.67
N GLN A 609 -0.52 -19.50 -9.58
CA GLN A 609 0.35 -20.61 -9.19
C GLN A 609 1.50 -20.14 -8.29
N SER A 610 2.07 -18.97 -8.57
CA SER A 610 3.10 -18.34 -7.71
C SER A 610 2.56 -17.97 -6.33
N CYS A 611 1.31 -17.50 -6.23
CA CYS A 611 0.64 -17.26 -4.95
C CYS A 611 0.48 -18.56 -4.15
N ILE A 612 -0.02 -19.62 -4.79
CA ILE A 612 -0.19 -20.93 -4.14
C ILE A 612 1.15 -21.47 -3.62
N THR A 613 2.21 -21.39 -4.44
CA THR A 613 3.57 -21.80 -4.04
C THR A 613 4.08 -20.99 -2.86
N ALA A 614 3.69 -19.71 -2.79
CA ALA A 614 4.03 -18.79 -1.70
C ALA A 614 3.16 -19.00 -0.44
N GLY A 615 2.22 -19.96 -0.44
CA GLY A 615 1.30 -20.18 0.66
C GLY A 615 0.22 -19.12 0.78
N ILE A 616 -0.07 -18.38 -0.29
CA ILE A 616 -1.12 -17.37 -0.36
C ILE A 616 -2.36 -17.97 -1.03
N ILE A 617 -3.50 -17.92 -0.35
CA ILE A 617 -4.77 -18.42 -0.88
C ILE A 617 -5.41 -17.31 -1.73
N VAL A 618 -5.66 -17.59 -3.01
CA VAL A 618 -6.38 -16.68 -3.88
C VAL A 618 -7.86 -17.09 -3.92
N ARG A 619 -8.76 -16.12 -3.64
CA ARG A 619 -10.22 -16.31 -3.64
C ARG A 619 -10.85 -15.34 -4.64
N MET A 620 -11.65 -15.85 -5.55
CA MET A 620 -12.41 -15.01 -6.49
C MET A 620 -13.75 -14.63 -5.88
N VAL A 621 -14.07 -13.31 -5.87
CA VAL A 621 -15.34 -12.78 -5.36
C VAL A 621 -15.94 -11.86 -6.42
N THR A 622 -17.03 -12.31 -7.06
CA THR A 622 -17.62 -11.61 -8.20
C THR A 622 -19.13 -11.51 -8.12
N GLY A 623 -19.69 -10.47 -8.77
CA GLY A 623 -21.14 -10.33 -8.97
C GLY A 623 -21.72 -11.23 -10.07
N ASP A 624 -20.88 -11.92 -10.85
CA ASP A 624 -21.27 -12.75 -11.98
C ASP A 624 -22.00 -14.03 -11.57
N ASN A 625 -22.57 -14.69 -12.58
CA ASN A 625 -23.20 -16.00 -12.43
C ASN A 625 -22.17 -17.06 -11.97
N ILE A 626 -22.62 -18.03 -11.16
CA ILE A 626 -21.78 -19.06 -10.57
C ILE A 626 -21.08 -19.93 -11.63
N ASN A 627 -21.73 -20.22 -12.76
CA ASN A 627 -21.15 -21.04 -13.82
C ASN A 627 -19.99 -20.31 -14.52
N THR A 628 -20.18 -19.04 -14.85
CA THR A 628 -19.14 -18.18 -15.41
C THR A 628 -17.97 -18.02 -14.44
N ALA A 629 -18.25 -17.78 -13.15
CA ALA A 629 -17.24 -17.67 -12.12
C ALA A 629 -16.42 -18.96 -11.96
N LYS A 630 -17.08 -20.12 -11.95
CA LYS A 630 -16.42 -21.44 -11.87
C LYS A 630 -15.52 -21.71 -13.08
N ALA A 631 -15.99 -21.38 -14.29
CA ALA A 631 -15.21 -21.60 -15.50
C ALA A 631 -13.93 -20.76 -15.52
N ILE A 632 -14.04 -19.46 -15.24
CA ILE A 632 -12.89 -18.56 -15.18
C ILE A 632 -11.96 -18.92 -14.02
N ALA A 633 -12.49 -19.28 -12.85
CA ALA A 633 -11.67 -19.70 -11.71
C ALA A 633 -10.88 -21.00 -12.00
N LYS A 634 -11.45 -21.93 -12.76
CA LYS A 634 -10.73 -23.12 -13.24
C LYS A 634 -9.66 -22.75 -14.27
N GLU A 635 -9.96 -21.87 -15.20
CA GLU A 635 -9.01 -21.39 -16.22
C GLU A 635 -7.80 -20.69 -15.57
N CYS A 636 -8.04 -19.87 -14.51
CA CYS A 636 -7.01 -19.20 -13.73
C CYS A 636 -6.26 -20.14 -12.75
N GLY A 637 -6.75 -21.35 -12.49
CA GLY A 637 -6.18 -22.26 -11.50
C GLY A 637 -6.51 -21.92 -10.05
N ILE A 638 -7.54 -21.07 -9.80
CA ILE A 638 -8.01 -20.70 -8.46
C ILE A 638 -8.88 -21.81 -7.87
N LEU A 639 -9.83 -22.34 -8.67
CA LEU A 639 -10.75 -23.38 -8.22
C LEU A 639 -10.13 -24.76 -8.42
N THR A 640 -9.86 -25.43 -7.29
CA THR A 640 -9.37 -26.80 -7.21
C THR A 640 -10.52 -27.77 -6.95
N ASP A 641 -10.27 -29.06 -7.09
CA ASP A 641 -11.30 -30.10 -6.89
C ASP A 641 -11.85 -30.14 -5.44
N ASP A 642 -11.04 -29.76 -4.46
CA ASP A 642 -11.42 -29.69 -3.05
C ASP A 642 -12.04 -28.33 -2.66
N GLY A 643 -12.05 -27.36 -3.56
CA GLY A 643 -12.52 -26.00 -3.33
C GLY A 643 -14.03 -25.85 -3.50
N ILE A 644 -14.64 -24.97 -2.71
CA ILE A 644 -16.08 -24.69 -2.77
C ILE A 644 -16.34 -23.38 -3.53
N ALA A 645 -17.31 -23.44 -4.46
CA ALA A 645 -17.92 -22.27 -5.05
C ALA A 645 -19.33 -22.06 -4.48
N ILE A 646 -19.59 -20.87 -3.92
CA ILE A 646 -20.85 -20.50 -3.24
C ILE A 646 -21.44 -19.22 -3.85
N GLU A 647 -22.76 -19.05 -3.77
CA GLU A 647 -23.43 -17.80 -4.11
C GLU A 647 -23.52 -16.87 -2.87
N GLY A 648 -23.47 -15.55 -3.09
CA GLY A 648 -23.55 -14.54 -2.04
C GLY A 648 -24.80 -14.65 -1.15
N PRO A 649 -26.01 -14.87 -1.69
CA PRO A 649 -27.22 -15.08 -0.90
C PRO A 649 -27.11 -16.27 0.07
N ASP A 650 -26.51 -17.38 -0.40
CA ASP A 650 -26.33 -18.58 0.43
C ASP A 650 -25.31 -18.34 1.54
N PHE A 651 -24.23 -17.63 1.24
CA PHE A 651 -23.22 -17.26 2.24
C PHE A 651 -23.79 -16.35 3.31
N ARG A 652 -24.60 -15.35 2.96
CA ARG A 652 -25.18 -14.35 3.87
C ARG A 652 -26.13 -14.97 4.90
N ASN A 653 -26.82 -16.04 4.52
CA ASN A 653 -27.83 -16.70 5.35
C ASN A 653 -27.25 -17.77 6.30
N LYS A 654 -25.90 -17.98 6.27
CA LYS A 654 -25.23 -18.96 7.13
C LYS A 654 -25.03 -18.42 8.56
N SER A 655 -25.12 -19.31 9.53
CA SER A 655 -24.79 -18.99 10.92
C SER A 655 -23.28 -18.80 11.10
N PRO A 656 -22.82 -18.08 12.15
CA PRO A 656 -21.39 -17.90 12.42
C PRO A 656 -20.61 -19.21 12.58
N GLU A 657 -21.24 -20.25 13.10
CA GLU A 657 -20.65 -21.59 13.26
C GLU A 657 -20.45 -22.26 11.89
N GLU A 658 -21.47 -22.24 11.02
CA GLU A 658 -21.39 -22.75 9.66
C GLU A 658 -20.37 -21.96 8.82
N MET A 659 -20.28 -20.64 9.00
CA MET A 659 -19.28 -19.81 8.33
C MET A 659 -17.86 -20.23 8.72
N ARG A 660 -17.62 -20.61 9.97
CA ARG A 660 -16.32 -21.05 10.45
C ARG A 660 -15.81 -22.29 9.74
N ASP A 661 -16.69 -23.24 9.42
CA ASP A 661 -16.33 -24.46 8.70
C ASP A 661 -16.25 -24.28 7.18
N LEU A 662 -17.00 -23.31 6.65
CA LEU A 662 -17.15 -23.07 5.23
C LEU A 662 -16.06 -22.14 4.65
N ILE A 663 -15.75 -21.03 5.34
CA ILE A 663 -14.81 -19.98 4.87
C ILE A 663 -13.45 -20.55 4.45
N PRO A 664 -12.82 -21.50 5.19
CA PRO A 664 -11.54 -22.05 4.76
C PRO A 664 -11.58 -22.74 3.39
N LYS A 665 -12.72 -23.28 2.99
CA LYS A 665 -12.92 -24.05 1.75
C LYS A 665 -13.40 -23.18 0.58
N ILE A 666 -13.92 -21.97 0.83
CA ILE A 666 -14.41 -21.07 -0.21
C ILE A 666 -13.25 -20.58 -1.06
N GLN A 667 -13.26 -20.90 -2.33
CA GLN A 667 -12.34 -20.38 -3.35
C GLN A 667 -13.04 -19.42 -4.32
N VAL A 668 -14.36 -19.60 -4.52
CA VAL A 668 -15.15 -18.75 -5.40
C VAL A 668 -16.45 -18.32 -4.71
N MET A 669 -16.74 -17.02 -4.73
CA MET A 669 -18.02 -16.45 -4.32
C MET A 669 -18.62 -15.71 -5.52
N ALA A 670 -19.75 -16.23 -6.02
CA ALA A 670 -20.47 -15.69 -7.16
C ALA A 670 -21.72 -14.90 -6.72
N ARG A 671 -22.31 -14.08 -7.59
CA ARG A 671 -23.49 -13.24 -7.31
C ARG A 671 -23.37 -12.46 -5.99
N SER A 672 -22.12 -12.07 -5.65
CA SER A 672 -21.86 -11.37 -4.42
C SER A 672 -22.24 -9.89 -4.49
N LEU A 673 -22.86 -9.38 -3.45
CA LEU A 673 -23.07 -7.96 -3.23
C LEU A 673 -21.84 -7.35 -2.56
N PRO A 674 -21.66 -6.02 -2.60
CA PRO A 674 -20.55 -5.33 -1.89
C PRO A 674 -20.46 -5.69 -0.41
N LEU A 675 -21.62 -5.88 0.23
CA LEU A 675 -21.70 -6.29 1.64
C LEU A 675 -21.21 -7.71 1.89
N ASP A 676 -21.35 -8.62 0.93
CA ASP A 676 -20.89 -10.00 1.06
C ASP A 676 -19.37 -10.06 0.99
N LYS A 677 -18.75 -9.29 0.06
CA LYS A 677 -17.31 -9.11 0.00
C LYS A 677 -16.77 -8.57 1.33
N HIS A 678 -17.40 -7.53 1.85
CA HIS A 678 -17.04 -6.95 3.14
C HIS A 678 -17.19 -7.96 4.30
N LEU A 679 -18.27 -8.73 4.34
CA LEU A 679 -18.52 -9.74 5.37
C LEU A 679 -17.48 -10.86 5.34
N LEU A 680 -17.10 -11.34 4.14
CA LEU A 680 -16.05 -12.35 3.98
C LEU A 680 -14.71 -11.84 4.52
N VAL A 681 -14.32 -10.62 4.16
CA VAL A 681 -13.06 -9.99 4.61
C VAL A 681 -13.06 -9.80 6.12
N THR A 682 -14.16 -9.31 6.70
CA THR A 682 -14.30 -9.10 8.15
C THR A 682 -14.16 -10.43 8.92
N ASN A 683 -14.76 -11.52 8.40
CA ASN A 683 -14.68 -12.83 9.04
C ASN A 683 -13.27 -13.45 8.91
N LEU A 684 -12.62 -13.34 7.76
CA LEU A 684 -11.23 -13.80 7.56
C LEU A 684 -10.28 -13.10 8.56
N ARG A 685 -10.44 -11.78 8.76
CA ARG A 685 -9.64 -11.01 9.71
C ARG A 685 -9.99 -11.30 11.16
N GLY A 686 -11.29 -11.37 11.48
CA GLY A 686 -11.77 -11.49 12.85
C GLY A 686 -11.69 -12.92 13.40
N MET A 687 -12.21 -13.89 12.66
CA MET A 687 -12.29 -15.29 13.12
C MET A 687 -10.98 -16.05 12.93
N PHE A 688 -10.29 -15.81 11.81
CA PHE A 688 -9.10 -16.59 11.44
C PHE A 688 -7.79 -15.84 11.67
N GLN A 689 -7.85 -14.56 12.06
CA GLN A 689 -6.67 -13.71 12.29
C GLN A 689 -5.74 -13.66 11.06
N GLU A 690 -6.28 -13.85 9.86
CA GLU A 690 -5.53 -13.78 8.62
C GLU A 690 -5.22 -12.33 8.24
N VAL A 691 -4.12 -12.13 7.54
CA VAL A 691 -3.81 -10.88 6.85
C VAL A 691 -4.42 -10.98 5.46
N VAL A 692 -5.42 -10.13 5.20
CA VAL A 692 -6.25 -10.20 3.99
C VAL A 692 -5.93 -9.04 3.05
N ALA A 693 -5.57 -9.35 1.81
CA ALA A 693 -5.50 -8.42 0.71
C ALA A 693 -6.79 -8.50 -0.12
N VAL A 694 -7.27 -7.36 -0.59
CA VAL A 694 -8.45 -7.29 -1.49
C VAL A 694 -8.06 -6.54 -2.75
N THR A 695 -8.43 -7.08 -3.91
CA THR A 695 -8.30 -6.36 -5.19
C THR A 695 -9.66 -6.01 -5.75
N GLY A 696 -9.75 -4.87 -6.43
CA GLY A 696 -10.99 -4.43 -7.08
C GLY A 696 -10.79 -3.22 -7.97
N ASP A 697 -11.73 -3.01 -8.89
CA ASP A 697 -11.75 -1.87 -9.81
C ASP A 697 -13.00 -1.01 -9.64
N GLY A 698 -14.07 -1.56 -9.06
CA GLY A 698 -15.39 -0.93 -8.97
C GLY A 698 -15.63 -0.16 -7.68
N THR A 699 -16.60 0.76 -7.73
CA THR A 699 -17.17 1.40 -6.52
C THR A 699 -17.78 0.38 -5.57
N ASN A 700 -18.18 -0.77 -6.08
CA ASN A 700 -18.74 -1.88 -5.32
C ASN A 700 -17.71 -2.54 -4.40
N ASP A 701 -16.43 -2.44 -4.74
CA ASP A 701 -15.32 -3.04 -3.99
C ASP A 701 -14.79 -2.13 -2.88
N ALA A 702 -15.09 -0.84 -2.94
CA ALA A 702 -14.59 0.15 -2.00
C ALA A 702 -14.80 -0.21 -0.51
N PRO A 703 -15.94 -0.75 -0.06
CA PRO A 703 -16.11 -1.17 1.33
C PRO A 703 -15.18 -2.32 1.73
N ALA A 704 -14.93 -3.27 0.81
CA ALA A 704 -14.05 -4.40 1.04
C ALA A 704 -12.57 -3.99 0.98
N LEU A 705 -12.20 -3.11 0.03
CA LEU A 705 -10.86 -2.52 -0.09
C LEU A 705 -10.48 -1.77 1.19
N HIS A 706 -11.40 -0.98 1.73
CA HIS A 706 -11.17 -0.22 2.96
C HIS A 706 -11.12 -1.11 4.22
N GLU A 707 -11.91 -2.18 4.29
CA GLU A 707 -11.93 -3.10 5.43
C GLU A 707 -10.73 -4.05 5.43
N ALA A 708 -10.14 -4.35 4.29
CA ALA A 708 -8.96 -5.21 4.16
C ALA A 708 -7.75 -4.68 4.95
N ASP A 709 -6.78 -5.54 5.21
CA ASP A 709 -5.48 -5.10 5.71
C ASP A 709 -4.71 -4.37 4.61
N ILE A 710 -4.95 -4.77 3.35
CA ILE A 710 -4.39 -4.12 2.16
C ILE A 710 -5.44 -4.10 1.06
N GLY A 711 -5.82 -2.90 0.63
CA GLY A 711 -6.62 -2.68 -0.56
C GLY A 711 -5.72 -2.42 -1.77
N LEU A 712 -5.97 -3.13 -2.88
CA LEU A 712 -5.28 -2.94 -4.16
C LEU A 712 -6.31 -2.55 -5.23
N ALA A 713 -6.21 -1.36 -5.80
CA ALA A 713 -7.09 -0.91 -6.87
C ALA A 713 -6.38 -0.97 -8.22
N MET A 714 -7.15 -1.25 -9.28
CA MET A 714 -6.65 -1.19 -10.64
C MET A 714 -6.45 0.27 -11.08
N GLY A 715 -5.39 0.55 -11.84
CA GLY A 715 -5.00 1.89 -12.24
C GLY A 715 -5.72 2.38 -13.49
N ILE A 716 -5.88 1.51 -14.49
CA ILE A 716 -6.51 1.83 -15.77
C ILE A 716 -8.03 1.63 -15.67
N ALA A 717 -8.48 0.42 -15.29
CA ALA A 717 -9.89 0.09 -15.18
C ALA A 717 -10.55 0.60 -13.89
N GLY A 718 -9.73 0.89 -12.84
CA GLY A 718 -10.23 1.22 -11.51
C GLY A 718 -10.94 2.57 -11.44
N THR A 719 -12.11 2.58 -10.79
CA THR A 719 -12.81 3.82 -10.44
C THR A 719 -12.06 4.59 -9.37
N GLU A 720 -12.25 5.91 -9.33
CA GLU A 720 -11.58 6.76 -8.34
C GLU A 720 -11.96 6.40 -6.91
N VAL A 721 -13.20 5.99 -6.68
CA VAL A 721 -13.64 5.53 -5.36
C VAL A 721 -12.88 4.27 -4.91
N ALA A 722 -12.62 3.35 -5.85
CA ALA A 722 -11.80 2.18 -5.57
C ALA A 722 -10.34 2.58 -5.29
N LYS A 723 -9.76 3.46 -6.12
CA LYS A 723 -8.40 3.97 -5.93
C LYS A 723 -8.25 4.74 -4.61
N GLU A 724 -9.26 5.56 -4.23
CA GLU A 724 -9.26 6.28 -2.95
C GLU A 724 -9.32 5.35 -1.74
N SER A 725 -10.05 4.25 -1.86
CA SER A 725 -10.22 3.27 -0.78
C SER A 725 -9.06 2.27 -0.68
N ALA A 726 -8.14 2.28 -1.66
CA ALA A 726 -7.03 1.34 -1.74
C ALA A 726 -5.73 1.92 -1.18
N ASP A 727 -4.89 1.03 -0.66
CA ASP A 727 -3.54 1.34 -0.19
C ASP A 727 -2.50 1.31 -1.32
N VAL A 728 -2.74 0.51 -2.35
CA VAL A 728 -1.85 0.32 -3.51
C VAL A 728 -2.66 0.44 -4.80
N ILE A 729 -2.13 1.13 -5.80
CA ILE A 729 -2.71 1.21 -7.14
C ILE A 729 -1.82 0.45 -8.12
N VAL A 730 -2.39 -0.52 -8.82
CA VAL A 730 -1.73 -1.34 -9.84
C VAL A 730 -1.88 -0.63 -11.18
N LEU A 731 -0.83 0.08 -11.62
CA LEU A 731 -0.89 1.02 -12.76
C LEU A 731 -1.09 0.35 -14.13
N ASP A 732 -0.75 -0.93 -14.25
CA ASP A 732 -0.85 -1.73 -15.48
C ASP A 732 -2.03 -2.70 -15.46
N ASP A 733 -2.84 -2.67 -14.41
CA ASP A 733 -3.94 -3.60 -14.14
C ASP A 733 -3.54 -5.08 -14.22
N ASN A 734 -2.27 -5.39 -14.00
CA ASN A 734 -1.74 -6.74 -14.13
C ASN A 734 -1.68 -7.44 -12.77
N PHE A 735 -2.30 -8.62 -12.67
CA PHE A 735 -2.27 -9.42 -11.44
C PHE A 735 -0.84 -9.86 -11.05
N THR A 736 0.09 -9.99 -12.02
CA THR A 736 1.50 -10.30 -11.74
C THR A 736 2.19 -9.21 -10.93
N THR A 737 1.80 -7.95 -11.10
CA THR A 737 2.30 -6.81 -10.33
C THR A 737 1.94 -6.94 -8.85
N ILE A 738 0.79 -7.54 -8.50
CA ILE A 738 0.39 -7.82 -7.12
C ILE A 738 1.36 -8.78 -6.44
N ILE A 739 1.85 -9.79 -7.18
CA ILE A 739 2.87 -10.71 -6.66
C ILE A 739 4.19 -10.00 -6.40
N ASN A 740 4.55 -9.05 -7.26
CA ASN A 740 5.75 -8.25 -7.04
C ASN A 740 5.62 -7.41 -5.76
N VAL A 741 4.43 -6.87 -5.45
CA VAL A 741 4.17 -6.18 -4.18
C VAL A 741 4.38 -7.12 -2.99
N ALA A 742 3.84 -8.35 -3.05
CA ALA A 742 4.04 -9.36 -2.01
C ALA A 742 5.51 -9.76 -1.86
N ARG A 743 6.22 -9.94 -2.97
CA ARG A 743 7.65 -10.28 -2.99
C ARG A 743 8.51 -9.18 -2.35
N TRP A 744 8.28 -7.92 -2.68
CA TRP A 744 8.95 -6.79 -2.07
C TRP A 744 8.58 -6.64 -0.59
N GLY A 745 7.31 -6.85 -0.22
CA GLY A 745 6.89 -6.82 1.19
C GLY A 745 7.63 -7.86 2.04
N ARG A 746 7.79 -9.09 1.52
CA ARG A 746 8.59 -10.14 2.19
C ARG A 746 10.07 -9.75 2.29
N ALA A 747 10.63 -9.13 1.24
CA ALA A 747 12.00 -8.66 1.26
C ALA A 747 12.23 -7.60 2.34
N VAL A 748 11.33 -6.63 2.46
CA VAL A 748 11.37 -5.60 3.52
C VAL A 748 11.40 -6.25 4.90
N TYR A 749 10.47 -7.17 5.18
CA TYR A 749 10.39 -7.86 6.46
C TYR A 749 11.69 -8.63 6.79
N ILE A 750 12.22 -9.38 5.83
CA ILE A 750 13.46 -10.15 6.01
C ILE A 750 14.68 -9.23 6.17
N ASN A 751 14.76 -8.13 5.43
CA ASN A 751 15.86 -7.18 5.53
C ASN A 751 15.91 -6.52 6.91
N ILE A 752 14.74 -6.19 7.47
CA ILE A 752 14.65 -5.67 8.83
C ILE A 752 15.07 -6.74 9.86
N GLN A 753 14.68 -8.01 9.66
CA GLN A 753 15.16 -9.10 10.51
C GLN A 753 16.69 -9.26 10.47
N LYS A 754 17.30 -9.16 9.29
CA LYS A 754 18.77 -9.20 9.12
C LYS A 754 19.44 -8.07 9.90
N PHE A 755 18.90 -6.86 9.78
CA PHE A 755 19.40 -5.69 10.50
C PHE A 755 19.28 -5.87 12.02
N VAL A 756 18.11 -6.29 12.52
CA VAL A 756 17.89 -6.54 13.95
C VAL A 756 18.82 -7.64 14.48
N GLN A 757 19.03 -8.72 13.73
CA GLN A 757 19.99 -9.76 14.12
C GLN A 757 21.40 -9.20 14.27
N PHE A 758 21.85 -8.40 13.31
CA PHE A 758 23.16 -7.75 13.36
C PHE A 758 23.27 -6.84 14.59
N GLN A 759 22.32 -5.92 14.77
CA GLN A 759 22.32 -4.93 15.84
C GLN A 759 22.27 -5.55 17.24
N LEU A 760 21.42 -6.56 17.45
CA LEU A 760 21.34 -7.26 18.73
C LEU A 760 22.65 -7.94 19.09
N THR A 761 23.34 -8.53 18.12
CA THR A 761 24.65 -9.17 18.37
C THR A 761 25.65 -8.15 18.88
N VAL A 762 25.73 -6.99 18.22
CA VAL A 762 26.69 -5.94 18.61
C VAL A 762 26.37 -5.38 19.98
N ASN A 763 25.08 -5.09 20.26
CA ASN A 763 24.64 -4.56 21.56
C ASN A 763 24.96 -5.53 22.71
N ILE A 764 24.69 -6.82 22.53
CA ILE A 764 25.02 -7.84 23.56
C ILE A 764 26.52 -7.86 23.83
N VAL A 765 27.36 -7.89 22.79
CA VAL A 765 28.81 -7.92 22.97
C VAL A 765 29.32 -6.65 23.64
N ALA A 766 28.89 -5.48 23.19
CA ALA A 766 29.30 -4.21 23.76
C ALA A 766 28.89 -4.06 25.23
N LEU A 767 27.66 -4.45 25.59
CA LEU A 767 27.18 -4.40 26.97
C LEU A 767 27.95 -5.36 27.89
N VAL A 768 28.13 -6.61 27.47
CA VAL A 768 28.76 -7.66 28.30
C VAL A 768 30.26 -7.38 28.46
N ILE A 769 30.98 -6.99 27.39
CA ILE A 769 32.43 -6.76 27.50
C ILE A 769 32.73 -5.56 28.40
N ASN A 770 31.97 -4.46 28.32
CA ASN A 770 32.17 -3.28 29.19
C ASN A 770 31.82 -3.60 30.64
N PHE A 771 30.74 -4.35 30.91
CA PHE A 771 30.38 -4.75 32.26
C PHE A 771 31.41 -5.72 32.87
N VAL A 772 31.80 -6.76 32.14
CA VAL A 772 32.80 -7.75 32.63
C VAL A 772 34.13 -7.08 32.89
N SER A 773 34.60 -6.20 32.02
CA SER A 773 35.82 -5.43 32.20
C SER A 773 35.73 -4.51 33.41
N ALA A 774 34.65 -3.78 33.59
CA ALA A 774 34.44 -2.95 34.76
C ALA A 774 34.53 -3.77 36.08
N CYS A 775 33.97 -4.97 36.09
CA CYS A 775 34.03 -5.86 37.26
C CYS A 775 35.46 -6.39 37.54
N ILE A 776 36.24 -6.74 36.52
CA ILE A 776 37.52 -7.42 36.65
C ILE A 776 38.69 -6.42 36.70
N THR A 777 38.79 -5.53 35.72
CA THR A 777 39.92 -4.57 35.59
C THR A 777 39.68 -3.22 36.28
N GLY A 778 38.40 -2.86 36.53
CA GLY A 778 38.04 -1.54 37.05
C GLY A 778 38.07 -0.44 35.99
N SER A 779 38.18 -0.77 34.73
CA SER A 779 38.19 0.18 33.62
C SER A 779 37.35 -0.40 32.47
N ALA A 780 36.71 0.45 31.67
CA ALA A 780 36.05 0.06 30.45
C ALA A 780 37.06 -0.02 29.31
N PRO A 781 37.13 -1.12 28.51
CA PRO A 781 38.09 -1.27 27.43
C PRO A 781 37.74 -0.36 26.24
N LEU A 782 36.46 0.02 26.08
CA LEU A 782 35.95 0.90 25.03
C LEU A 782 35.55 2.25 25.62
N THR A 783 36.09 3.33 25.07
CA THR A 783 35.76 4.68 25.47
C THR A 783 34.41 5.15 24.92
N ALA A 784 33.84 6.21 25.47
CA ALA A 784 32.58 6.79 25.00
C ALA A 784 32.62 7.14 23.50
N VAL A 785 33.75 7.71 23.03
CA VAL A 785 33.93 8.07 21.60
C VAL A 785 33.93 6.83 20.71
N GLN A 786 34.63 5.77 21.12
CA GLN A 786 34.68 4.50 20.38
C GLN A 786 33.32 3.82 20.32
N LEU A 787 32.56 3.83 21.42
CA LEU A 787 31.21 3.26 21.46
C LEU A 787 30.21 4.04 20.59
N LEU A 788 30.29 5.37 20.58
CA LEU A 788 29.48 6.22 19.68
C LEU A 788 29.82 5.97 18.22
N TRP A 789 31.10 5.76 17.89
CA TRP A 789 31.51 5.38 16.54
C TRP A 789 30.92 4.04 16.10
N VAL A 790 31.00 3.05 16.97
CA VAL A 790 30.40 1.72 16.68
C VAL A 790 28.89 1.84 16.50
N ASN A 791 28.21 2.65 17.34
CA ASN A 791 26.77 2.91 17.19
C ASN A 791 26.45 3.54 15.83
N MET A 792 27.22 4.53 15.39
CA MET A 792 27.05 5.14 14.09
C MET A 792 27.21 4.13 12.93
N ILE A 793 28.20 3.22 12.99
CA ILE A 793 28.35 2.15 12.00
C ILE A 793 27.11 1.27 11.99
N MET A 794 26.61 0.87 13.16
CA MET A 794 25.46 -0.01 13.27
C MET A 794 24.18 0.64 12.78
N ASP A 795 23.86 1.81 13.32
CA ASP A 795 22.54 2.41 13.20
C ASP A 795 22.31 3.06 11.84
N THR A 796 23.35 3.70 11.28
CA THR A 796 23.19 4.42 10.00
C THR A 796 23.74 3.64 8.82
N LEU A 797 25.01 3.20 8.90
CA LEU A 797 25.67 2.52 7.78
C LEU A 797 25.15 1.09 7.63
N GLY A 798 25.05 0.33 8.73
CA GLY A 798 24.52 -1.04 8.71
C GLY A 798 23.05 -1.09 8.30
N ALA A 799 22.23 -0.12 8.74
CA ALA A 799 20.86 0.01 8.27
C ALA A 799 20.80 0.24 6.75
N LEU A 800 21.60 1.17 6.22
CA LEU A 800 21.65 1.43 4.78
C LEU A 800 22.08 0.20 3.97
N ALA A 801 23.04 -0.55 4.46
CA ALA A 801 23.58 -1.72 3.77
C ALA A 801 22.57 -2.87 3.73
N LEU A 802 21.98 -3.23 4.87
CA LEU A 802 21.10 -4.40 4.99
C LEU A 802 19.65 -4.10 4.55
N ALA A 803 19.16 -2.86 4.70
CA ALA A 803 17.81 -2.49 4.35
C ALA A 803 17.55 -2.37 2.84
N THR A 804 18.58 -2.23 2.02
CA THR A 804 18.46 -2.02 0.56
C THR A 804 18.68 -3.29 -0.27
N GLU A 805 18.66 -4.46 0.34
CA GLU A 805 18.87 -5.72 -0.38
C GLU A 805 17.65 -6.10 -1.23
N PRO A 806 17.83 -6.45 -2.54
CA PRO A 806 16.73 -6.81 -3.43
C PRO A 806 16.12 -8.17 -3.04
N PRO A 807 14.84 -8.41 -3.42
CA PRO A 807 14.18 -9.70 -3.16
C PRO A 807 14.83 -10.85 -3.91
N ASN A 808 14.79 -12.03 -3.29
CA ASN A 808 15.20 -13.29 -3.89
C ASN A 808 13.94 -14.15 -4.16
N ASP A 809 13.92 -14.89 -5.27
CA ASP A 809 12.80 -15.76 -5.65
C ASP A 809 12.48 -16.85 -4.61
N GLU A 810 13.44 -17.24 -3.81
CA GLU A 810 13.23 -18.20 -2.71
C GLU A 810 12.34 -17.66 -1.58
N MET A 811 12.18 -16.34 -1.47
CA MET A 811 11.27 -15.73 -0.49
C MET A 811 9.81 -16.07 -0.78
N MET A 812 9.48 -16.34 -2.05
CA MET A 812 8.13 -16.76 -2.45
C MET A 812 7.87 -18.26 -2.25
N LYS A 813 8.85 -19.03 -1.81
CA LYS A 813 8.67 -20.44 -1.44
C LYS A 813 8.36 -20.64 0.05
N ARG A 814 8.34 -19.59 0.84
CA ARG A 814 8.02 -19.62 2.28
C ARG A 814 6.58 -19.21 2.50
N PRO A 815 5.89 -19.81 3.50
CA PRO A 815 4.56 -19.37 3.88
C PRO A 815 4.62 -17.95 4.46
N PRO A 816 3.51 -17.18 4.40
CA PRO A 816 3.43 -15.85 4.99
C PRO A 816 3.55 -15.92 6.52
N THR A 817 4.16 -14.89 7.11
CA THR A 817 4.28 -14.77 8.57
C THR A 817 2.95 -14.36 9.20
N GLY A 818 2.45 -15.18 10.13
CA GLY A 818 1.19 -14.91 10.84
C GLY A 818 1.26 -13.69 11.76
N ARG A 819 0.11 -13.13 12.12
CA ARG A 819 0.01 -11.97 13.04
C ARG A 819 0.60 -12.24 14.42
N GLY A 820 0.51 -13.48 14.92
CA GLY A 820 0.96 -13.90 16.24
C GLY A 820 2.42 -14.36 16.30
N GLU A 821 3.14 -14.43 15.18
CA GLU A 821 4.51 -14.92 15.19
C GLU A 821 5.48 -13.89 15.78
N SER A 822 6.47 -14.42 16.53
CA SER A 822 7.55 -13.61 17.10
C SER A 822 8.43 -13.05 15.97
N PHE A 823 8.73 -11.74 16.04
CA PHE A 823 9.61 -11.08 15.08
C PHE A 823 11.04 -11.69 15.12
N ILE A 824 11.55 -12.02 16.31
CA ILE A 824 12.85 -12.64 16.48
C ILE A 824 12.66 -14.15 16.43
N THR A 825 13.13 -14.77 15.36
CA THR A 825 13.02 -16.22 15.12
C THR A 825 14.05 -17.03 15.92
N LYS A 826 13.80 -18.32 16.09
CA LYS A 826 14.78 -19.23 16.72
C LYS A 826 16.13 -19.28 15.96
N VAL A 827 16.07 -19.12 14.64
CA VAL A 827 17.26 -19.03 13.78
C VAL A 827 18.07 -17.78 14.10
N MET A 828 17.41 -16.62 14.26
CA MET A 828 18.06 -15.38 14.68
C MET A 828 18.72 -15.53 16.04
N TRP A 829 18.02 -16.10 17.03
CA TRP A 829 18.61 -16.36 18.36
C TRP A 829 19.86 -17.25 18.30
N ARG A 830 19.84 -18.34 17.52
CA ARG A 830 21.02 -19.17 17.29
C ARG A 830 22.21 -18.35 16.77
N ASN A 831 21.98 -17.52 15.76
CA ASN A 831 23.02 -16.71 15.14
C ASN A 831 23.53 -15.62 16.10
N ILE A 832 22.62 -14.91 16.79
CA ILE A 832 22.95 -13.87 17.77
C ILE A 832 23.82 -14.45 18.90
N ILE A 833 23.35 -15.49 19.55
CA ILE A 833 24.06 -16.09 20.70
C ILE A 833 25.41 -16.66 20.27
N GLY A 834 25.45 -17.39 19.15
CA GLY A 834 26.70 -18.01 18.68
C GLY A 834 27.76 -16.98 18.30
N GLN A 835 27.37 -15.92 17.58
CA GLN A 835 28.31 -14.83 17.23
C GLN A 835 28.70 -14.00 18.46
N SER A 836 27.80 -13.74 19.38
CA SER A 836 28.12 -13.01 20.61
C SER A 836 29.14 -13.80 21.49
N ILE A 837 28.94 -15.10 21.66
CA ILE A 837 29.89 -15.95 22.42
C ILE A 837 31.27 -15.91 21.76
N TYR A 838 31.34 -16.09 20.45
CA TYR A 838 32.62 -16.04 19.72
C TYR A 838 33.34 -14.71 19.97
N GLN A 839 32.65 -13.59 19.76
CA GLN A 839 33.23 -12.25 19.91
C GLN A 839 33.67 -11.98 21.35
N LEU A 840 32.85 -12.35 22.34
CA LEU A 840 33.17 -12.20 23.76
C LEU A 840 34.41 -13.03 24.14
N VAL A 841 34.58 -14.25 23.62
CA VAL A 841 35.76 -15.08 23.85
C VAL A 841 36.99 -14.43 23.24
N VAL A 842 36.92 -13.96 22.00
CA VAL A 842 38.06 -13.31 21.32
C VAL A 842 38.48 -12.05 22.05
N LEU A 843 37.52 -11.16 22.34
CA LEU A 843 37.79 -9.89 23.03
C LEU A 843 38.25 -10.14 24.47
N GLY A 844 37.73 -11.15 25.16
CA GLY A 844 38.17 -11.57 26.48
C GLY A 844 39.60 -12.08 26.48
N VAL A 845 39.97 -12.92 25.51
CA VAL A 845 41.37 -13.42 25.38
C VAL A 845 42.31 -12.27 25.09
N LEU A 846 41.97 -11.34 24.21
CA LEU A 846 42.75 -10.13 23.96
C LEU A 846 42.91 -9.28 25.22
N MET A 847 41.86 -9.11 26.01
CA MET A 847 41.87 -8.29 27.20
C MET A 847 42.71 -8.87 28.34
N PHE A 848 42.65 -10.20 28.57
CA PHE A 848 43.35 -10.85 29.69
C PHE A 848 44.72 -11.41 29.34
N ALA A 849 44.93 -11.86 28.12
CA ALA A 849 46.16 -12.50 27.69
C ALA A 849 46.87 -11.76 26.54
N GLY A 850 46.30 -10.69 26.00
CA GLY A 850 46.79 -10.02 24.78
C GLY A 850 48.19 -9.44 24.91
N GLU A 851 48.55 -8.84 26.05
CA GLU A 851 49.89 -8.29 26.27
C GLU A 851 50.96 -9.37 26.18
N ASN A 852 50.72 -10.53 26.80
CA ASN A 852 51.63 -11.65 26.81
C ASN A 852 51.66 -12.39 25.46
N LEU A 853 50.50 -12.61 24.84
CA LEU A 853 50.37 -13.38 23.62
C LEU A 853 51.00 -12.66 22.41
N LEU A 854 50.85 -11.33 22.37
CA LEU A 854 51.31 -10.49 21.26
C LEU A 854 52.62 -9.79 21.58
N ASN A 855 53.21 -10.07 22.78
CA ASN A 855 54.50 -9.54 23.23
C ASN A 855 54.54 -7.99 23.16
N ILE A 856 53.42 -7.32 23.52
CA ILE A 856 53.30 -5.87 23.51
C ILE A 856 54.10 -5.34 24.73
N LYS A 857 55.24 -4.68 24.48
CA LYS A 857 56.10 -4.08 25.50
C LYS A 857 56.27 -2.61 25.25
N GLY A 858 56.23 -1.77 26.32
CA GLY A 858 56.46 -0.33 26.23
C GLY A 858 55.56 0.45 27.21
N PRO A 859 55.84 1.73 27.38
CA PRO A 859 55.04 2.58 28.29
C PRO A 859 53.59 2.71 27.86
N ASP A 860 53.30 2.56 26.55
CA ASP A 860 51.98 2.69 25.96
C ASP A 860 51.28 1.34 25.69
N SER A 861 51.76 0.26 26.29
CA SER A 861 51.28 -1.10 26.06
C SER A 861 49.78 -1.25 26.25
N LYS A 862 49.20 -0.66 27.28
CA LYS A 862 47.75 -0.65 27.56
C LYS A 862 46.96 0.09 26.51
N THR A 863 47.43 1.24 26.03
CA THR A 863 46.75 2.02 25.00
C THR A 863 46.76 1.30 23.65
N VAL A 864 47.90 0.67 23.30
CA VAL A 864 48.01 -0.18 22.09
C VAL A 864 47.07 -1.38 22.18
N LEU A 865 46.99 -2.04 23.34
CA LEU A 865 46.08 -3.15 23.56
C LEU A 865 44.62 -2.76 23.45
N ASN A 866 44.19 -1.64 24.06
CA ASN A 866 42.84 -1.11 23.98
C ASN A 866 42.50 -0.75 22.54
N THR A 867 43.45 -0.12 21.81
CA THR A 867 43.25 0.18 20.38
C THR A 867 43.09 -1.08 19.53
N LEU A 868 43.85 -2.13 19.84
CA LEU A 868 43.74 -3.43 19.18
C LEU A 868 42.43 -4.13 19.49
N ILE A 869 41.94 -4.07 20.74
CA ILE A 869 40.65 -4.60 21.16
C ILE A 869 39.54 -3.87 20.40
N PHE A 870 39.58 -2.53 20.35
CA PHE A 870 38.61 -1.71 19.61
C PHE A 870 38.62 -2.07 18.11
N ASN A 871 39.81 -2.14 17.48
CA ASN A 871 39.91 -2.45 16.06
C ASN A 871 39.40 -3.87 15.74
N SER A 872 39.76 -4.85 16.58
CA SER A 872 39.27 -6.22 16.45
C SER A 872 37.74 -6.30 16.61
N PHE A 873 37.18 -5.53 17.53
CA PHE A 873 35.72 -5.46 17.71
C PHE A 873 35.02 -4.90 16.46
N VAL A 874 35.54 -3.81 15.89
CA VAL A 874 34.95 -3.21 14.67
C VAL A 874 35.05 -4.20 13.49
N PHE A 875 36.19 -4.86 13.27
CA PHE A 875 36.30 -5.87 12.21
C PHE A 875 35.40 -7.09 12.44
N CYS A 876 35.20 -7.51 13.68
CA CYS A 876 34.22 -8.54 13.99
C CYS A 876 32.80 -8.08 13.58
N GLN A 877 32.46 -6.81 13.73
CA GLN A 877 31.15 -6.28 13.30
C GLN A 877 31.06 -6.19 11.78
N VAL A 878 32.07 -5.71 11.06
CA VAL A 878 32.10 -5.66 9.60
C VAL A 878 31.86 -7.05 8.99
N PHE A 879 32.56 -8.07 9.49
CA PHE A 879 32.34 -9.44 9.00
C PHE A 879 31.02 -10.05 9.48
N ASN A 880 30.51 -9.67 10.66
CA ASN A 880 29.20 -10.08 11.13
C ASN A 880 28.08 -9.44 10.29
N GLU A 881 28.26 -8.22 9.80
CA GLU A 881 27.34 -7.56 8.86
C GLU A 881 27.24 -8.35 7.56
N VAL A 882 28.39 -8.77 6.98
CA VAL A 882 28.42 -9.66 5.81
C VAL A 882 27.72 -10.99 6.10
N ASN A 883 27.91 -11.57 7.27
CA ASN A 883 27.30 -12.83 7.66
C ASN A 883 25.78 -12.73 7.87
N SER A 884 25.29 -11.56 8.31
CA SER A 884 23.87 -11.28 8.58
C SER A 884 23.04 -11.14 7.30
N ARG A 885 23.67 -10.97 6.12
CA ARG A 885 22.96 -10.94 4.83
C ARG A 885 22.19 -12.23 4.55
N GLU A 886 22.73 -13.37 4.98
CA GLU A 886 22.06 -14.65 4.84
C GLU A 886 21.90 -15.31 6.22
N MET A 887 20.64 -15.42 6.69
CA MET A 887 20.39 -15.96 8.04
C MET A 887 20.52 -17.49 8.11
N GLU A 888 20.19 -18.20 7.04
CA GLU A 888 20.11 -19.67 7.02
C GLU A 888 21.17 -20.34 6.12
N LYS A 889 21.54 -19.68 5.00
CA LYS A 889 22.42 -20.28 4.00
C LYS A 889 23.89 -20.06 4.35
N ILE A 890 24.70 -21.07 4.04
CA ILE A 890 26.13 -21.05 4.24
C ILE A 890 26.82 -20.09 3.25
N ASN A 891 26.34 -20.04 2.00
CA ASN A 891 26.92 -19.19 0.97
C ASN A 891 26.48 -17.73 1.12
N ILE A 892 27.23 -16.96 1.91
CA ILE A 892 26.98 -15.53 2.19
C ILE A 892 27.41 -14.60 1.05
N PHE A 893 28.23 -15.08 0.09
CA PHE A 893 28.74 -14.25 -1.00
C PHE A 893 27.78 -14.18 -2.20
N ARG A 894 26.69 -14.94 -2.18
CA ARG A 894 25.68 -14.91 -3.24
C ARG A 894 25.10 -13.51 -3.39
N GLY A 895 25.14 -12.95 -4.62
CA GLY A 895 24.61 -11.61 -4.91
C GLY A 895 25.38 -10.44 -4.31
N LEU A 896 26.53 -10.66 -3.65
CA LEU A 896 27.33 -9.61 -3.04
C LEU A 896 27.83 -8.59 -4.07
N ILE A 897 28.33 -9.07 -5.21
CA ILE A 897 28.88 -8.22 -6.29
C ILE A 897 27.78 -7.37 -6.96
N GLY A 898 26.54 -7.82 -6.93
CA GLY A 898 25.39 -7.09 -7.49
C GLY A 898 24.88 -5.94 -6.62
N ASN A 899 25.21 -5.93 -5.32
CA ASN A 899 24.74 -4.89 -4.38
C ASN A 899 25.82 -3.83 -4.13
N TRP A 900 25.91 -2.84 -5.02
CA TRP A 900 26.88 -1.76 -4.95
C TRP A 900 26.74 -0.90 -3.68
N VAL A 901 25.53 -0.74 -3.16
CA VAL A 901 25.26 0.02 -1.94
C VAL A 901 25.93 -0.67 -0.75
N PHE A 902 25.75 -1.99 -0.62
CA PHE A 902 26.36 -2.78 0.44
C PHE A 902 27.88 -2.73 0.38
N LEU A 903 28.46 -2.93 -0.80
CA LEU A 903 29.92 -2.87 -0.99
C LEU A 903 30.47 -1.46 -0.70
N GLY A 904 29.76 -0.43 -1.12
CA GLY A 904 30.12 0.97 -0.85
C GLY A 904 30.12 1.29 0.64
N VAL A 905 29.12 0.82 1.39
CA VAL A 905 29.03 1.01 2.84
C VAL A 905 30.16 0.28 3.57
N ILE A 906 30.38 -1.00 3.28
CA ILE A 906 31.49 -1.76 3.90
C ILE A 906 32.84 -1.08 3.63
N SER A 907 33.09 -0.68 2.37
CA SER A 907 34.32 0.02 1.99
C SER A 907 34.48 1.34 2.75
N ALA A 908 33.42 2.13 2.84
CA ALA A 908 33.42 3.38 3.60
C ALA A 908 33.70 3.15 5.08
N THR A 909 33.07 2.15 5.69
CA THR A 909 33.31 1.77 7.10
C THR A 909 34.77 1.42 7.35
N VAL A 910 35.38 0.62 6.48
CA VAL A 910 36.81 0.25 6.61
C VAL A 910 37.71 1.48 6.44
N VAL A 911 37.45 2.34 5.45
CA VAL A 911 38.23 3.58 5.23
C VAL A 911 38.12 4.49 6.45
N PHE A 912 36.93 4.73 6.97
CA PHE A 912 36.75 5.54 8.17
C PHE A 912 37.44 4.94 9.40
N GLN A 913 37.42 3.61 9.55
CA GLN A 913 38.11 2.94 10.64
C GLN A 913 39.63 3.19 10.59
N VAL A 914 40.20 3.11 9.39
CA VAL A 914 41.63 3.43 9.18
C VAL A 914 41.90 4.91 9.57
N VAL A 915 41.05 5.83 9.14
CA VAL A 915 41.21 7.25 9.48
C VAL A 915 41.15 7.48 11.00
N ILE A 916 40.26 6.82 11.70
CA ILE A 916 40.11 6.97 13.15
C ILE A 916 41.35 6.46 13.90
N ILE A 917 41.87 5.30 13.52
CA ILE A 917 43.01 4.73 14.23
C ILE A 917 44.32 5.45 13.90
N GLU A 918 44.54 5.80 12.65
CA GLU A 918 45.85 6.34 12.23
C GLU A 918 45.95 7.86 12.40
N PHE A 919 44.84 8.61 12.32
CA PHE A 919 44.85 10.07 12.26
C PHE A 919 44.17 10.79 13.45
N LEU A 920 43.17 10.20 14.11
CA LEU A 920 42.49 10.87 15.24
C LEU A 920 43.22 10.74 16.55
N GLY A 921 44.09 9.74 16.79
CA GLY A 921 44.99 9.62 17.91
C GLY A 921 44.28 9.88 19.26
N THR A 922 44.74 10.91 19.96
CA THR A 922 44.25 11.27 21.33
C THR A 922 42.73 11.57 21.37
N PHE A 923 42.10 12.06 20.28
CA PHE A 923 40.65 12.33 20.25
C PHE A 923 39.81 11.07 20.34
N ALA A 924 40.26 9.99 19.70
CA ALA A 924 39.58 8.71 19.75
C ALA A 924 40.16 7.76 20.80
N SER A 925 41.09 8.24 21.64
CA SER A 925 41.88 7.46 22.59
C SER A 925 42.53 6.24 21.91
N THR A 926 43.10 6.44 20.72
CA THR A 926 43.74 5.42 19.89
C THR A 926 45.19 5.74 19.61
N VAL A 927 45.95 4.74 19.27
CA VAL A 927 47.36 4.88 18.85
C VAL A 927 47.53 4.16 17.50
N PRO A 928 48.32 4.73 16.57
CA PRO A 928 48.55 4.08 15.29
C PRO A 928 49.06 2.64 15.48
N LEU A 929 48.48 1.68 14.74
CA LEU A 929 48.76 0.29 14.88
C LEU A 929 49.78 -0.19 13.80
N SER A 930 50.71 -1.09 14.16
CA SER A 930 51.55 -1.74 13.18
C SER A 930 50.72 -2.61 12.21
N TRP A 931 51.25 -2.82 10.98
CA TRP A 931 50.56 -3.65 9.98
C TRP A 931 50.28 -5.07 10.48
N GLN A 932 51.05 -5.58 11.39
CA GLN A 932 50.87 -6.90 12.01
C GLN A 932 49.60 -6.94 12.87
N PHE A 933 49.37 -5.90 13.68
CA PHE A 933 48.17 -5.80 14.50
C PHE A 933 46.91 -5.55 13.67
N TRP A 934 47.04 -4.86 12.52
CA TRP A 934 45.95 -4.77 11.54
C TRP A 934 45.59 -6.15 10.99
N LEU A 935 46.57 -6.96 10.59
CA LEU A 935 46.35 -8.33 10.11
C LEU A 935 45.71 -9.22 11.18
N VAL A 936 46.11 -9.07 12.45
CA VAL A 936 45.52 -9.83 13.56
C VAL A 936 44.05 -9.44 13.70
N SER A 937 43.72 -8.13 13.70
CA SER A 937 42.36 -7.66 13.80
C SER A 937 41.46 -8.15 12.65
N VAL A 938 41.90 -8.05 11.40
CA VAL A 938 41.20 -8.54 10.21
C VAL A 938 41.07 -10.06 10.25
N GLY A 939 42.12 -10.77 10.68
CA GLY A 939 42.14 -12.23 10.83
C GLY A 939 41.10 -12.71 11.84
N LEU A 940 41.07 -12.11 13.02
CA LEU A 940 40.08 -12.39 14.05
C LEU A 940 38.68 -12.08 13.55
N GLY A 941 38.49 -10.95 12.87
CA GLY A 941 37.17 -10.60 12.25
C GLY A 941 36.75 -11.66 11.22
N SER A 942 37.63 -12.11 10.35
CA SER A 942 37.32 -13.08 9.30
C SER A 942 36.90 -14.47 9.83
N ILE A 943 37.40 -14.89 10.98
CA ILE A 943 36.99 -16.13 11.65
C ILE A 943 35.50 -16.12 12.00
N SER A 944 34.92 -14.92 12.22
CA SER A 944 33.46 -14.73 12.42
C SER A 944 32.64 -15.34 11.26
N LEU A 945 33.15 -15.31 10.01
CA LEU A 945 32.47 -15.92 8.86
C LEU A 945 32.44 -17.45 8.96
N ILE A 946 33.57 -18.05 9.42
CA ILE A 946 33.69 -19.51 9.60
C ILE A 946 32.73 -19.95 10.71
N ILE A 947 32.71 -19.24 11.83
CA ILE A 947 31.77 -19.49 12.93
C ILE A 947 30.34 -19.35 12.45
N GLY A 948 30.02 -18.31 11.66
CA GLY A 948 28.72 -18.16 11.05
C GLY A 948 28.31 -19.34 10.17
N ALA A 949 29.24 -19.88 9.38
CA ALA A 949 29.00 -21.07 8.57
C ALA A 949 28.72 -22.30 9.43
N ILE A 950 29.49 -22.51 10.51
CA ILE A 950 29.28 -23.61 11.46
C ILE A 950 27.93 -23.49 12.16
N LEU A 951 27.56 -22.31 12.63
CA LEU A 951 26.26 -22.08 13.27
C LEU A 951 25.11 -22.40 12.32
N LYS A 952 25.22 -22.06 11.04
CA LYS A 952 24.21 -22.35 10.02
C LYS A 952 24.04 -23.84 9.72
N CYS A 953 25.07 -24.67 10.00
CA CYS A 953 24.97 -26.12 9.92
C CYS A 953 24.15 -26.74 11.07
N ILE A 954 23.93 -26.01 12.20
CA ILE A 954 23.14 -26.53 13.31
C ILE A 954 21.68 -26.47 12.94
N PRO A 955 20.96 -27.60 12.79
CA PRO A 955 19.55 -27.57 12.45
C PRO A 955 18.71 -27.03 13.61
N VAL A 956 18.02 -25.95 13.38
CA VAL A 956 16.99 -25.44 14.31
C VAL A 956 15.66 -25.94 13.80
N LYS A 957 14.98 -26.78 14.56
CA LYS A 957 13.59 -27.13 14.28
C LYS A 957 12.81 -25.80 14.26
N SER A 958 12.47 -25.32 13.07
CA SER A 958 11.42 -24.34 12.92
C SER A 958 10.20 -24.95 13.62
N GLY A 959 9.70 -24.30 14.68
CA GLY A 959 8.54 -24.82 15.39
C GLY A 959 7.48 -25.11 14.33
N GLU A 960 6.90 -26.29 14.41
CA GLU A 960 5.65 -26.57 13.72
C GLU A 960 4.76 -25.35 13.96
N ILE A 961 4.23 -24.77 12.90
CA ILE A 961 3.28 -23.66 12.96
C ILE A 961 2.13 -24.16 13.84
N SER A 962 2.25 -23.87 15.14
CA SER A 962 1.22 -24.14 16.13
C SER A 962 0.21 -23.03 15.97
N GLY A 963 -0.84 -23.31 15.23
CA GLY A 963 -2.01 -22.46 15.28
C GLY A 963 -2.59 -21.99 13.96
N SER A 964 -2.73 -22.87 12.98
CA SER A 964 -4.00 -22.87 12.26
C SER A 964 -4.92 -23.83 13.01
N PRO A 965 -6.03 -23.38 13.56
CA PRO A 965 -6.99 -24.29 14.21
C PRO A 965 -7.61 -25.30 13.26
N ASN A 966 -7.33 -25.25 12.00
CA ASN A 966 -7.82 -26.16 10.97
C ASN A 966 -6.72 -26.47 9.97
N GLY A 967 -6.25 -27.68 10.01
CA GLY A 967 -5.65 -28.59 9.05
C GLY A 967 -5.25 -28.14 7.64
N TYR A 968 -4.86 -26.88 7.42
CA TYR A 968 -4.19 -26.45 6.19
C TYR A 968 -2.73 -26.91 6.27
N LYS A 969 -2.49 -28.13 5.86
CA LYS A 969 -1.14 -28.56 5.44
C LYS A 969 -0.87 -27.84 4.13
N PRO A 970 0.25 -27.07 4.00
CA PRO A 970 0.73 -26.70 2.69
C PRO A 970 0.93 -28.00 1.92
N LEU A 971 0.41 -28.07 0.69
CA LEU A 971 0.70 -29.15 -0.23
C LEU A 971 2.22 -29.26 -0.37
N ALA A 972 2.81 -30.24 0.33
CA ALA A 972 4.14 -30.69 0.07
C ALA A 972 4.12 -31.33 -1.31
N ASN A 973 5.00 -30.86 -2.17
CA ASN A 973 5.42 -31.33 -3.47
C ASN A 973 4.99 -30.41 -4.60
N GLY A 974 5.97 -29.58 -5.04
CA GLY A 974 6.01 -29.03 -6.37
C GLY A 974 6.14 -30.17 -7.40
N PRO A 975 5.90 -29.88 -8.70
CA PRO A 975 5.76 -30.87 -9.77
C PRO A 975 7.08 -31.49 -10.26
N ASP A 976 8.06 -31.74 -9.36
CA ASP A 976 9.34 -32.37 -9.74
C ASP A 976 9.43 -33.87 -9.39
N ASP A 977 8.30 -34.48 -8.98
CA ASP A 977 8.19 -35.93 -8.77
C ASP A 977 7.00 -36.54 -9.55
N ILE A 978 7.02 -36.37 -10.89
CA ILE A 978 6.41 -37.31 -11.85
C ILE A 978 7.27 -37.34 -13.11
#